data_140b9c71ea02de877f3b8b5103d8fcfe
#
_entry.id   140b9c71ea02de877f3b8b5103d8fcfe
#
_cell.length_a   1.000
_cell.length_b   1.000
_cell.length_c   1.000
_cell.angle_alpha   90.00
_cell.angle_beta   90.00
_cell.angle_gamma   90.00
#
_symmetry.space_group_name_H-M   'P 1'
#
loop_
_entity.id
_entity.type
_entity.pdbx_description
1 polymer ?
#
loop_
_entity_poly.entity_id
_entity_poly.type
_entity_poly.pdbx_seq_one_letter_code
_entity_poly.pdbx_strand_id
1 'polypeptide(L)'
;MLRIFLSFFGGVFTFLTMSVVAFALTIGAVFWIYGRDLPSHESLAQYKPPTISRIYSGEGRIVDEFARERRLFTGAQDVPLLIKQAFISAEDKNFYSHPGYDLRGILSAAVDAARSGGRRVRGASTITQQVMKNFLLDGSRRAERKIKEIILATRIENTLDKERILELYLNEIFLGQNSYGVTAAAQTYFNKTLDELAPHEAAFLASLPKAPSDFHPVRRKQRLLDRRNYVLKEMWQNGFLEEAAYRAEAAQPLLSVQNGDFKSFRSALPRRGYFSDEIRRQLSADFGEEAFFSGGMTVRATFDPELQTVAEIALQRALESYDRAQGIWRETGLSIEPERLTSEDKWRAALSDIEVPRGIKLDGQWYPAVVLRLGKKAAQIGIEGVEDDEDGHWILSRDVTWASKQKADGSLGPKAKRASDLLSLGDVVLVRALLDKEGAFERWSLRQVSEVQGAFMAMDVNTGRVISMQGGFSYEASVYNRATQADRQPGSSFKPFVYAAALDSGYSPATIVIDAPIEIDTPQGLWTPRNSSDKFYGPTPLRTGIEQSRNLMTIRLAQEVGMDVIGDYAERFGVYDRMNPFLANSLGAQETTLYKMVAAYAMFANGGERVQPTLVDRIQDRYGKTIYSHDERECFECGFDTIPANRAPLIVSNRE
;
A
#
# COMPACT_ATOMS: atom_id res chain seq x y z
N MET A 1 -65.28 -23.36 53.63
CA MET A 1 -64.10 -23.84 52.87
C MET A 1 -64.07 -23.34 51.42
N LEU A 2 -65.15 -23.50 50.65
CA LEU A 2 -65.17 -23.08 49.21
C LEU A 2 -64.89 -21.57 49.01
N ARG A 3 -65.45 -20.68 49.84
CA ARG A 3 -65.20 -19.22 49.76
C ARG A 3 -63.75 -18.82 50.08
N ILE A 4 -63.08 -19.49 51.01
CA ILE A 4 -61.67 -19.27 51.34
C ILE A 4 -60.77 -19.73 50.19
N PHE A 5 -61.14 -20.87 49.59
CA PHE A 5 -60.44 -21.44 48.44
C PHE A 5 -60.54 -20.49 47.22
N LEU A 6 -61.76 -20.01 46.91
CA LEU A 6 -61.98 -19.05 45.83
C LEU A 6 -61.29 -17.70 46.04
N SER A 7 -61.26 -17.21 47.30
CA SER A 7 -60.50 -15.97 47.64
C SER A 7 -59.01 -16.14 47.49
N PHE A 8 -58.46 -17.30 47.90
CA PHE A 8 -57.03 -17.61 47.74
C PHE A 8 -56.65 -17.68 46.25
N PHE A 9 -57.37 -18.41 45.41
CA PHE A 9 -57.13 -18.48 43.98
C PHE A 9 -57.35 -17.11 43.28
N GLY A 10 -58.35 -16.34 43.68
CA GLY A 10 -58.56 -14.98 43.21
C GLY A 10 -57.40 -14.04 43.55
N GLY A 11 -56.87 -14.16 44.79
CA GLY A 11 -55.69 -13.39 45.22
C GLY A 11 -54.43 -13.75 44.44
N VAL A 12 -54.18 -15.05 44.23
CA VAL A 12 -53.05 -15.56 43.43
C VAL A 12 -53.18 -15.11 41.97
N PHE A 13 -54.38 -15.21 41.38
CA PHE A 13 -54.61 -14.75 40.02
C PHE A 13 -54.41 -13.25 39.84
N THR A 14 -54.93 -12.43 40.78
CA THR A 14 -54.74 -10.97 40.80
C THR A 14 -53.25 -10.62 40.93
N PHE A 15 -52.53 -11.31 41.84
CA PHE A 15 -51.08 -11.10 42.03
C PHE A 15 -50.28 -11.43 40.76
N LEU A 16 -50.60 -12.58 40.12
CA LEU A 16 -49.97 -12.97 38.86
C LEU A 16 -50.27 -11.94 37.74
N THR A 17 -51.54 -11.50 37.64
CA THR A 17 -51.95 -10.52 36.63
C THR A 17 -51.27 -9.17 36.87
N MET A 18 -51.19 -8.66 38.10
CA MET A 18 -50.48 -7.43 38.44
C MET A 18 -48.98 -7.58 38.17
N SER A 19 -48.37 -8.72 38.48
CA SER A 19 -46.97 -8.99 38.17
C SER A 19 -46.66 -8.96 36.67
N VAL A 20 -47.54 -9.57 35.88
CA VAL A 20 -47.44 -9.52 34.38
C VAL A 20 -47.57 -8.10 33.86
N VAL A 21 -48.56 -7.31 34.37
CA VAL A 21 -48.74 -5.93 33.97
C VAL A 21 -47.54 -5.07 34.40
N ALA A 22 -47.09 -5.20 35.63
CA ALA A 22 -45.92 -4.46 36.11
C ALA A 22 -44.67 -4.82 35.29
N PHE A 23 -44.46 -6.07 34.94
CA PHE A 23 -43.38 -6.54 34.09
C PHE A 23 -43.49 -5.96 32.65
N ALA A 24 -44.69 -5.95 32.07
CA ALA A 24 -44.92 -5.35 30.75
C ALA A 24 -44.67 -3.84 30.73
N LEU A 25 -45.12 -3.13 31.78
CA LEU A 25 -44.85 -1.70 31.94
C LEU A 25 -43.36 -1.38 32.12
N THR A 26 -42.64 -2.23 32.88
CA THR A 26 -41.18 -2.10 33.04
C THR A 26 -40.45 -2.30 31.73
N ILE A 27 -40.81 -3.33 30.96
CA ILE A 27 -40.26 -3.53 29.61
C ILE A 27 -40.58 -2.34 28.72
N GLY A 28 -41.84 -1.86 28.69
CA GLY A 28 -42.25 -0.68 27.92
C GLY A 28 -41.44 0.57 28.29
N ALA A 29 -41.23 0.82 29.57
CA ALA A 29 -40.41 1.94 30.05
C ALA A 29 -38.93 1.80 29.60
N VAL A 30 -38.35 0.60 29.70
CA VAL A 30 -36.98 0.33 29.22
C VAL A 30 -36.88 0.58 27.72
N PHE A 31 -37.82 0.07 26.93
CA PHE A 31 -37.84 0.31 25.48
C PHE A 31 -38.03 1.79 25.13
N TRP A 32 -38.82 2.53 25.91
CA TRP A 32 -39.04 3.92 25.71
C TRP A 32 -37.81 4.79 26.07
N ILE A 33 -37.14 4.50 27.20
CA ILE A 33 -35.95 5.22 27.67
C ILE A 33 -34.78 5.01 26.71
N TYR A 34 -34.46 3.73 26.41
CA TYR A 34 -33.32 3.38 25.56
C TYR A 34 -33.59 3.47 24.06
N GLY A 35 -34.86 3.63 23.65
CA GLY A 35 -35.25 3.77 22.25
C GLY A 35 -35.24 5.18 21.69
N ARG A 36 -35.08 6.22 22.55
CA ARG A 36 -35.15 7.63 22.14
C ARG A 36 -33.88 8.12 21.45
N ASP A 37 -32.72 7.73 21.93
CA ASP A 37 -31.42 8.20 21.47
C ASP A 37 -30.69 7.15 20.62
N LEU A 38 -31.44 6.37 19.84
CA LEU A 38 -30.84 5.38 18.96
C LEU A 38 -30.51 6.01 17.60
N PRO A 39 -29.32 5.64 17.00
CA PRO A 39 -28.98 6.02 15.64
C PRO A 39 -30.05 5.58 14.64
N SER A 40 -30.21 6.34 13.54
CA SER A 40 -31.12 5.96 12.47
C SER A 40 -30.69 4.66 11.82
N HIS A 41 -31.55 3.64 11.88
CA HIS A 41 -31.34 2.36 11.22
C HIS A 41 -31.65 2.43 9.72
N GLU A 42 -32.34 3.45 9.26
CA GLU A 42 -32.66 3.69 7.84
C GLU A 42 -31.40 3.96 7.02
N SER A 43 -30.36 4.52 7.64
CA SER A 43 -29.06 4.72 6.99
C SER A 43 -28.42 3.40 6.53
N LEU A 44 -28.74 2.28 7.15
CA LEU A 44 -28.23 0.97 6.76
C LEU A 44 -28.87 0.44 5.47
N ALA A 45 -30.08 0.91 5.11
CA ALA A 45 -30.66 0.59 3.81
C ALA A 45 -29.82 1.14 2.65
N GLN A 46 -29.15 2.29 2.88
CA GLN A 46 -28.27 2.95 1.91
C GLN A 46 -26.78 2.72 2.23
N TYR A 47 -26.48 1.91 3.22
CA TYR A 47 -25.10 1.67 3.63
C TYR A 47 -24.28 1.06 2.49
N LYS A 48 -23.13 1.69 2.25
CA LYS A 48 -22.15 1.27 1.25
C LYS A 48 -20.89 0.83 2.00
N PRO A 49 -20.60 -0.49 2.04
CA PRO A 49 -19.39 -0.99 2.69
C PRO A 49 -18.13 -0.32 2.14
N PRO A 50 -17.13 -0.02 2.97
CA PRO A 50 -15.81 0.35 2.49
C PRO A 50 -15.28 -0.73 1.55
N THR A 51 -14.69 -0.34 0.43
CA THR A 51 -14.13 -1.26 -0.57
C THR A 51 -12.71 -0.86 -0.92
N ILE A 52 -11.92 -1.85 -1.32
CA ILE A 52 -10.52 -1.68 -1.70
C ILE A 52 -10.41 -0.85 -2.97
N SER A 53 -9.55 0.15 -2.97
CA SER A 53 -9.14 0.82 -4.20
C SER A 53 -7.98 0.06 -4.84
N ARG A 54 -8.04 -0.11 -6.16
CA ARG A 54 -7.07 -0.88 -6.94
C ARG A 54 -6.41 -0.03 -8.00
N ILE A 55 -5.10 -0.19 -8.13
CA ILE A 55 -4.33 0.39 -9.22
C ILE A 55 -3.99 -0.71 -10.22
N TYR A 56 -4.28 -0.42 -11.48
CA TYR A 56 -3.97 -1.27 -12.63
C TYR A 56 -2.91 -0.58 -13.50
N SER A 57 -2.00 -1.34 -14.09
CA SER A 57 -1.08 -0.82 -15.11
C SER A 57 -1.82 -0.37 -16.38
N GLY A 58 -1.13 0.28 -17.28
CA GLY A 58 -1.63 0.60 -18.63
C GLY A 58 -2.16 -0.62 -19.38
N GLU A 59 -1.62 -1.81 -19.13
CA GLU A 59 -2.04 -3.10 -19.70
C GLU A 59 -3.20 -3.78 -18.95
N GLY A 60 -3.66 -3.22 -17.82
CA GLY A 60 -4.76 -3.78 -17.03
C GLY A 60 -4.35 -4.83 -15.99
N ARG A 61 -3.07 -5.02 -15.70
CA ARG A 61 -2.61 -5.89 -14.59
C ARG A 61 -2.73 -5.15 -13.27
N ILE A 62 -3.15 -5.84 -12.20
CA ILE A 62 -3.19 -5.26 -10.84
C ILE A 62 -1.75 -4.98 -10.39
N VAL A 63 -1.51 -3.76 -9.95
CA VAL A 63 -0.21 -3.26 -9.46
C VAL A 63 -0.18 -3.12 -7.97
N ASP A 64 -1.24 -2.57 -7.38
CA ASP A 64 -1.34 -2.35 -5.94
C ASP A 64 -2.81 -2.32 -5.49
N GLU A 65 -3.02 -2.62 -4.21
CA GLU A 65 -4.30 -2.52 -3.52
C GLU A 65 -4.15 -1.61 -2.30
N PHE A 66 -5.06 -0.68 -2.12
CA PHE A 66 -5.10 0.25 -1.01
C PHE A 66 -6.40 0.12 -0.23
N ALA A 67 -6.30 -0.21 1.04
CA ALA A 67 -7.42 -0.28 1.97
C ALA A 67 -6.93 -0.06 3.40
N ARG A 68 -7.72 0.60 4.24
CA ARG A 68 -7.51 0.60 5.70
C ARG A 68 -7.84 -0.76 6.29
N GLU A 69 -8.97 -1.32 5.81
CA GLU A 69 -9.46 -2.64 6.15
C GLU A 69 -9.71 -3.41 4.87
N ARG A 70 -9.23 -4.65 4.79
CA ARG A 70 -9.40 -5.43 3.58
C ARG A 70 -10.82 -5.96 3.51
N ARG A 71 -11.63 -5.34 2.64
CA ARG A 71 -13.02 -5.70 2.35
C ARG A 71 -13.23 -5.89 0.86
N LEU A 72 -13.84 -7.00 0.51
CA LEU A 72 -14.32 -7.28 -0.84
C LEU A 72 -15.82 -7.50 -0.75
N PHE A 73 -16.58 -6.57 -1.28
CA PHE A 73 -18.02 -6.65 -1.26
C PHE A 73 -18.52 -7.74 -2.22
N THR A 74 -19.46 -8.56 -1.74
CA THR A 74 -20.16 -9.56 -2.54
C THR A 74 -21.65 -9.43 -2.27
N GLY A 75 -22.44 -9.22 -3.33
CA GLY A 75 -23.90 -9.09 -3.21
C GLY A 75 -24.55 -10.36 -2.67
N ALA A 76 -25.73 -10.22 -2.05
CA ALA A 76 -26.45 -11.36 -1.46
C ALA A 76 -26.66 -12.52 -2.44
N GLN A 77 -26.89 -12.19 -3.73
CA GLN A 77 -27.14 -13.18 -4.79
C GLN A 77 -25.87 -13.94 -5.20
N ASP A 78 -24.70 -13.31 -5.03
CA ASP A 78 -23.41 -13.86 -5.43
C ASP A 78 -22.71 -14.62 -4.29
N VAL A 79 -23.26 -14.59 -3.06
CA VAL A 79 -22.75 -15.40 -1.96
C VAL A 79 -23.27 -16.82 -2.06
N PRO A 80 -22.39 -17.85 -2.22
CA PRO A 80 -22.80 -19.24 -2.33
C PRO A 80 -23.63 -19.69 -1.13
N LEU A 81 -24.63 -20.56 -1.39
CA LEU A 81 -25.53 -21.10 -0.36
C LEU A 81 -24.76 -21.80 0.77
N LEU A 82 -23.68 -22.49 0.44
CA LEU A 82 -22.78 -23.15 1.39
C LEU A 82 -22.26 -22.18 2.47
N ILE A 83 -21.83 -20.99 2.07
CA ILE A 83 -21.33 -19.97 2.99
C ILE A 83 -22.43 -19.46 3.91
N LYS A 84 -23.60 -19.12 3.34
CA LYS A 84 -24.78 -18.71 4.12
C LYS A 84 -25.14 -19.76 5.17
N GLN A 85 -25.22 -21.02 4.78
CA GLN A 85 -25.54 -22.15 5.65
C GLN A 85 -24.52 -22.37 6.76
N ALA A 86 -23.21 -22.23 6.47
CA ALA A 86 -22.15 -22.36 7.46
C ALA A 86 -22.26 -21.28 8.55
N PHE A 87 -22.43 -20.01 8.15
CA PHE A 87 -22.54 -18.91 9.11
C PHE A 87 -23.85 -18.96 9.91
N ILE A 88 -24.97 -19.27 9.28
CA ILE A 88 -26.26 -19.47 9.97
C ILE A 88 -26.15 -20.60 10.99
N SER A 89 -25.55 -21.75 10.61
CA SER A 89 -25.33 -22.86 11.54
C SER A 89 -24.44 -22.54 12.71
N ALA A 90 -23.41 -21.70 12.49
CA ALA A 90 -22.45 -21.32 13.50
C ALA A 90 -23.00 -20.30 14.51
N GLU A 91 -23.80 -19.33 14.06
CA GLU A 91 -24.15 -18.12 14.78
C GLU A 91 -25.65 -18.00 15.10
N ASP A 92 -26.55 -18.43 14.19
CA ASP A 92 -27.98 -18.14 14.31
C ASP A 92 -28.84 -19.10 13.50
N LYS A 93 -29.00 -20.32 13.98
CA LYS A 93 -29.73 -21.39 13.27
C LYS A 93 -31.20 -21.09 12.93
N ASN A 94 -31.83 -20.17 13.67
CA ASN A 94 -33.20 -19.74 13.48
C ASN A 94 -33.33 -18.42 12.73
N PHE A 95 -32.27 -17.95 12.05
CA PHE A 95 -32.17 -16.65 11.42
C PHE A 95 -33.38 -16.24 10.59
N TYR A 96 -33.88 -17.14 9.74
CA TYR A 96 -35.00 -16.83 8.86
C TYR A 96 -36.38 -16.82 9.56
N SER A 97 -36.48 -17.27 10.82
CA SER A 97 -37.75 -17.45 11.50
C SER A 97 -38.04 -16.48 12.63
N HIS A 98 -37.03 -15.76 13.14
CA HIS A 98 -37.21 -14.84 14.26
C HIS A 98 -37.24 -13.36 13.81
N PRO A 99 -37.87 -12.45 14.58
CA PRO A 99 -38.00 -11.03 14.28
C PRO A 99 -36.82 -10.18 14.83
N GLY A 100 -35.57 -10.59 14.61
CA GLY A 100 -34.36 -9.89 15.09
C GLY A 100 -33.82 -10.37 16.42
N TYR A 101 -34.59 -11.12 17.21
CA TYR A 101 -34.15 -11.78 18.44
C TYR A 101 -34.74 -13.16 18.57
N ASP A 102 -33.98 -14.13 19.07
CA ASP A 102 -34.42 -15.51 19.31
C ASP A 102 -34.78 -15.72 20.78
N LEU A 103 -36.08 -15.59 21.09
CA LEU A 103 -36.57 -15.77 22.48
C LEU A 103 -36.32 -17.19 22.99
N ARG A 104 -36.44 -18.22 22.12
CA ARG A 104 -36.18 -19.62 22.48
C ARG A 104 -34.70 -19.84 22.79
N GLY A 105 -33.83 -19.25 21.99
CA GLY A 105 -32.38 -19.25 22.21
C GLY A 105 -31.98 -18.58 23.52
N ILE A 106 -32.58 -17.41 23.84
CA ILE A 106 -32.37 -16.68 25.09
C ILE A 106 -32.77 -17.51 26.31
N LEU A 107 -33.97 -18.11 26.27
CA LEU A 107 -34.49 -18.98 27.35
C LEU A 107 -33.62 -20.23 27.52
N SER A 108 -33.22 -20.88 26.43
CA SER A 108 -32.31 -22.03 26.46
C SER A 108 -30.95 -21.67 27.09
N ALA A 109 -30.37 -20.55 26.68
CA ALA A 109 -29.10 -20.07 27.25
C ALA A 109 -29.21 -19.74 28.75
N ALA A 110 -30.34 -19.18 29.18
CA ALA A 110 -30.59 -18.91 30.60
C ALA A 110 -30.69 -20.20 31.42
N VAL A 111 -31.40 -21.24 30.91
CA VAL A 111 -31.48 -22.55 31.52
C VAL A 111 -30.13 -23.25 31.60
N ASP A 112 -29.34 -23.21 30.54
CA ASP A 112 -27.99 -23.78 30.51
C ASP A 112 -27.03 -23.05 31.48
N ALA A 113 -27.12 -21.73 31.59
CA ALA A 113 -26.37 -20.94 32.54
C ALA A 113 -26.75 -21.32 33.99
N ALA A 114 -28.05 -21.45 34.28
CA ALA A 114 -28.54 -21.85 35.59
C ALA A 114 -28.09 -23.28 35.94
N ARG A 115 -28.19 -24.25 35.03
CA ARG A 115 -27.75 -25.64 35.23
C ARG A 115 -26.25 -25.79 35.38
N SER A 116 -25.46 -24.94 34.72
CA SER A 116 -23.99 -24.99 34.78
C SER A 116 -23.38 -24.13 35.89
N GLY A 117 -24.20 -23.47 36.73
CA GLY A 117 -23.73 -22.53 37.74
C GLY A 117 -22.96 -21.35 37.15
N GLY A 118 -23.34 -20.88 35.95
CA GLY A 118 -22.70 -19.77 35.24
C GLY A 118 -21.40 -20.14 34.48
N ARG A 119 -20.95 -21.40 34.55
CA ARG A 119 -19.69 -21.84 33.90
C ARG A 119 -19.79 -22.01 32.38
N ARG A 120 -20.99 -22.21 31.86
CA ARG A 120 -21.26 -22.32 30.43
C ARG A 120 -22.41 -21.40 30.05
N VAL A 121 -22.10 -20.27 29.45
CA VAL A 121 -23.10 -19.36 28.87
C VAL A 121 -23.05 -19.54 27.35
N ARG A 122 -24.09 -20.15 26.77
CA ARG A 122 -24.24 -20.23 25.32
C ARG A 122 -24.53 -18.83 24.77
N GLY A 123 -23.87 -18.43 23.68
CA GLY A 123 -24.18 -17.17 23.00
C GLY A 123 -25.62 -17.21 22.45
N ALA A 124 -26.42 -16.22 22.78
CA ALA A 124 -27.81 -16.09 22.33
C ALA A 124 -28.02 -14.80 21.50
N SER A 125 -26.97 -14.26 20.91
CA SER A 125 -27.05 -13.09 20.02
C SER A 125 -27.33 -13.55 18.61
N THR A 126 -28.32 -12.95 17.96
CA THR A 126 -28.67 -13.23 16.55
C THR A 126 -27.72 -12.52 15.60
N ILE A 127 -27.67 -12.94 14.32
CA ILE A 127 -26.95 -12.25 13.25
C ILE A 127 -27.42 -10.80 13.16
N THR A 128 -28.72 -10.53 13.22
CA THR A 128 -29.29 -9.18 13.17
C THR A 128 -28.76 -8.30 14.32
N GLN A 129 -28.66 -8.85 15.55
CA GLN A 129 -28.06 -8.11 16.68
C GLN A 129 -26.58 -7.84 16.49
N GLN A 130 -25.83 -8.76 15.87
CA GLN A 130 -24.42 -8.56 15.57
C GLN A 130 -24.23 -7.48 14.51
N VAL A 131 -25.09 -7.39 13.50
CA VAL A 131 -25.10 -6.28 12.53
C VAL A 131 -25.33 -4.96 13.26
N MET A 132 -26.35 -4.87 14.11
CA MET A 132 -26.63 -3.62 14.86
C MET A 132 -25.47 -3.20 15.78
N LYS A 133 -24.85 -4.18 16.42
CA LYS A 133 -23.65 -3.93 17.25
C LYS A 133 -22.49 -3.37 16.44
N ASN A 134 -22.22 -3.93 15.28
CA ASN A 134 -21.04 -3.56 14.48
C ASN A 134 -21.20 -2.21 13.77
N PHE A 135 -22.43 -1.84 13.40
CA PHE A 135 -22.69 -0.62 12.62
C PHE A 135 -23.09 0.59 13.43
N LEU A 136 -23.84 0.40 14.51
CA LEU A 136 -24.57 1.52 15.15
C LEU A 136 -24.23 1.72 16.62
N LEU A 137 -23.49 0.80 17.26
CA LEU A 137 -23.29 0.86 18.70
C LEU A 137 -21.80 0.90 19.06
N ASP A 138 -21.41 1.99 19.69
CA ASP A 138 -20.08 2.17 20.27
C ASP A 138 -19.96 1.53 21.66
N GLY A 139 -18.77 1.58 22.26
CA GLY A 139 -18.33 0.90 23.50
C GLY A 139 -19.09 1.16 24.80
N SER A 140 -20.42 1.38 24.75
CA SER A 140 -21.32 1.56 25.90
C SER A 140 -21.33 0.33 26.85
N ARG A 141 -21.83 0.50 28.08
CA ARG A 141 -21.93 -0.55 29.10
C ARG A 141 -22.63 -1.80 28.54
N ARG A 142 -22.14 -2.98 28.85
CA ARG A 142 -22.59 -4.26 28.25
C ARG A 142 -24.12 -4.48 28.31
N ALA A 143 -24.77 -4.16 29.44
CA ALA A 143 -26.23 -4.35 29.60
C ALA A 143 -27.03 -3.35 28.77
N GLU A 144 -26.68 -2.07 28.81
CA GLU A 144 -27.31 -1.02 28.02
C GLU A 144 -27.19 -1.30 26.52
N ARG A 145 -25.99 -1.64 26.06
CA ARG A 145 -25.76 -2.01 24.65
C ARG A 145 -26.63 -3.18 24.23
N LYS A 146 -26.81 -4.21 25.08
CA LYS A 146 -27.60 -5.37 24.73
C LYS A 146 -29.09 -5.04 24.55
N ILE A 147 -29.62 -4.10 25.34
CA ILE A 147 -30.98 -3.59 25.17
C ILE A 147 -31.12 -2.83 23.83
N LYS A 148 -30.14 -1.94 23.54
CA LYS A 148 -30.11 -1.18 22.29
C LYS A 148 -29.98 -2.12 21.06
N GLU A 149 -29.15 -3.16 21.14
CA GLU A 149 -29.02 -4.20 20.10
C GLU A 149 -30.37 -4.85 19.78
N ILE A 150 -31.16 -5.23 20.79
CA ILE A 150 -32.47 -5.87 20.61
C ILE A 150 -33.47 -4.90 19.97
N ILE A 151 -33.53 -3.64 20.45
CA ILE A 151 -34.44 -2.63 19.90
C ILE A 151 -34.12 -2.35 18.44
N LEU A 152 -32.84 -2.13 18.11
CA LEU A 152 -32.40 -1.86 16.77
C LEU A 152 -32.60 -3.08 15.85
N ALA A 153 -32.31 -4.30 16.35
CA ALA A 153 -32.53 -5.52 15.61
C ALA A 153 -34.01 -5.72 15.22
N THR A 154 -34.94 -5.38 16.12
CA THR A 154 -36.37 -5.43 15.81
C THR A 154 -36.77 -4.37 14.78
N ARG A 155 -36.21 -3.17 14.86
CA ARG A 155 -36.49 -2.08 13.91
C ARG A 155 -35.97 -2.40 12.51
N ILE A 156 -34.73 -2.92 12.39
CA ILE A 156 -34.13 -3.19 11.09
C ILE A 156 -34.84 -4.33 10.35
N GLU A 157 -35.33 -5.33 11.06
CA GLU A 157 -36.10 -6.45 10.49
C GLU A 157 -37.44 -5.99 9.88
N ASN A 158 -37.97 -4.85 10.29
CA ASN A 158 -39.13 -4.23 9.67
C ASN A 158 -38.78 -3.37 8.44
N THR A 159 -37.51 -3.09 8.21
CA THR A 159 -37.03 -2.18 7.16
C THR A 159 -36.30 -2.94 6.05
N LEU A 160 -35.53 -3.97 6.41
CA LEU A 160 -34.73 -4.78 5.50
C LEU A 160 -35.19 -6.24 5.53
N ASP A 161 -35.14 -6.91 4.39
CA ASP A 161 -35.33 -8.35 4.32
C ASP A 161 -34.14 -9.13 4.90
N LYS A 162 -34.35 -10.40 5.15
CA LYS A 162 -33.34 -11.30 5.74
C LYS A 162 -32.08 -11.43 4.87
N GLU A 163 -32.24 -11.46 3.55
CA GLU A 163 -31.13 -11.58 2.62
C GLU A 163 -30.23 -10.33 2.70
N ARG A 164 -30.81 -9.14 2.78
CA ARG A 164 -30.06 -7.90 2.93
C ARG A 164 -29.35 -7.80 4.29
N ILE A 165 -30.00 -8.24 5.37
CA ILE A 165 -29.38 -8.31 6.70
C ILE A 165 -28.19 -9.28 6.69
N LEU A 166 -28.36 -10.46 6.08
CA LEU A 166 -27.30 -11.46 5.94
C LEU A 166 -26.14 -10.94 5.06
N GLU A 167 -26.44 -10.24 3.98
CA GLU A 167 -25.45 -9.58 3.14
C GLU A 167 -24.60 -8.58 3.94
N LEU A 168 -25.24 -7.69 4.70
CA LEU A 168 -24.54 -6.75 5.57
C LEU A 168 -23.63 -7.49 6.56
N TYR A 169 -24.13 -8.55 7.18
CA TYR A 169 -23.36 -9.36 8.12
C TYR A 169 -22.12 -9.99 7.45
N LEU A 170 -22.32 -10.71 6.34
CA LEU A 170 -21.26 -11.45 5.66
C LEU A 170 -20.17 -10.55 5.04
N ASN A 171 -20.50 -9.29 4.74
CA ASN A 171 -19.54 -8.31 4.23
C ASN A 171 -18.80 -7.52 5.33
N GLU A 172 -19.36 -7.45 6.55
CA GLU A 172 -18.81 -6.61 7.63
C GLU A 172 -18.11 -7.37 8.74
N ILE A 173 -18.42 -8.65 8.91
CA ILE A 173 -17.89 -9.42 10.04
C ILE A 173 -16.37 -9.52 9.99
N PHE A 174 -15.71 -9.19 11.11
CA PHE A 174 -14.27 -9.34 11.25
C PHE A 174 -13.88 -10.81 11.44
N LEU A 175 -13.05 -11.32 10.56
CA LEU A 175 -12.64 -12.73 10.51
C LEU A 175 -11.14 -12.93 10.82
N GLY A 176 -10.47 -11.92 11.39
CA GLY A 176 -9.05 -11.99 11.70
C GLY A 176 -8.15 -11.65 10.50
N GLN A 177 -6.83 -11.59 10.73
CA GLN A 177 -5.83 -11.31 9.69
C GLN A 177 -6.16 -10.04 8.85
N ASN A 178 -6.69 -9.00 9.50
CA ASN A 178 -7.18 -7.77 8.86
C ASN A 178 -8.24 -8.01 7.76
N SER A 179 -9.00 -9.12 7.83
CA SER A 179 -10.03 -9.46 6.85
C SER A 179 -11.42 -9.18 7.40
N TYR A 180 -12.15 -8.35 6.70
CA TYR A 180 -13.54 -8.03 6.96
C TYR A 180 -14.39 -8.58 5.82
N GLY A 181 -15.41 -9.34 6.17
CA GLY A 181 -16.27 -10.06 5.23
C GLY A 181 -15.68 -11.37 4.72
N VAL A 182 -16.59 -12.23 4.25
CA VAL A 182 -16.29 -13.63 3.88
C VAL A 182 -15.39 -13.72 2.65
N THR A 183 -15.55 -12.83 1.68
CA THR A 183 -14.78 -12.84 0.43
C THR A 183 -13.31 -12.47 0.67
N ALA A 184 -13.06 -11.43 1.47
CA ALA A 184 -11.69 -11.06 1.86
C ALA A 184 -11.03 -12.17 2.71
N ALA A 185 -11.79 -12.82 3.57
CA ALA A 185 -11.31 -13.93 4.40
C ALA A 185 -10.98 -15.17 3.55
N ALA A 186 -11.83 -15.55 2.58
CA ALA A 186 -11.56 -16.66 1.67
C ALA A 186 -10.22 -16.51 0.94
N GLN A 187 -9.96 -15.31 0.43
CA GLN A 187 -8.66 -15.02 -0.20
C GLN A 187 -7.50 -15.01 0.80
N THR A 188 -7.73 -14.47 2.01
CA THR A 188 -6.67 -14.35 3.03
C THR A 188 -6.25 -15.69 3.60
N TYR A 189 -7.21 -16.61 3.83
CA TYR A 189 -6.94 -17.90 4.46
C TYR A 189 -6.66 -19.01 3.46
N PHE A 190 -7.26 -18.96 2.26
CA PHE A 190 -7.22 -20.07 1.30
C PHE A 190 -6.72 -19.66 -0.09
N ASN A 191 -6.61 -18.35 -0.39
CA ASN A 191 -6.38 -17.82 -1.73
C ASN A 191 -7.37 -18.34 -2.77
N LYS A 192 -8.66 -18.43 -2.36
CA LYS A 192 -9.78 -18.94 -3.14
C LYS A 192 -10.89 -17.91 -3.28
N THR A 193 -11.71 -18.05 -4.31
CA THR A 193 -13.02 -17.41 -4.41
C THR A 193 -14.03 -18.11 -3.50
N LEU A 194 -15.21 -17.52 -3.27
CA LEU A 194 -16.24 -18.14 -2.42
C LEU A 194 -16.77 -19.45 -2.99
N ASP A 195 -16.87 -19.56 -4.32
CA ASP A 195 -17.36 -20.75 -5.03
C ASP A 195 -16.40 -21.94 -4.99
N GLU A 196 -15.11 -21.66 -4.77
CA GLU A 196 -14.07 -22.70 -4.68
C GLU A 196 -13.92 -23.30 -3.27
N LEU A 197 -14.65 -22.76 -2.28
CA LEU A 197 -14.54 -23.22 -0.90
C LEU A 197 -15.25 -24.55 -0.68
N ALA A 198 -14.54 -25.51 -0.08
CA ALA A 198 -15.08 -26.75 0.40
C ALA A 198 -15.89 -26.54 1.71
N PRO A 199 -16.78 -27.48 2.12
CA PRO A 199 -17.56 -27.34 3.34
C PRO A 199 -16.73 -27.14 4.61
N HIS A 200 -15.58 -27.82 4.74
CA HIS A 200 -14.68 -27.62 5.88
C HIS A 200 -14.00 -26.25 5.89
N GLU A 201 -13.75 -25.63 4.73
CA GLU A 201 -13.21 -24.30 4.60
C GLU A 201 -14.28 -23.22 4.90
N ALA A 202 -15.51 -23.43 4.43
CA ALA A 202 -16.65 -22.58 4.79
C ALA A 202 -16.92 -22.61 6.32
N ALA A 203 -16.88 -23.80 6.93
CA ALA A 203 -17.02 -23.99 8.37
C ALA A 203 -15.83 -23.38 9.15
N PHE A 204 -14.63 -23.38 8.59
CA PHE A 204 -13.48 -22.67 9.16
C PHE A 204 -13.77 -21.17 9.24
N LEU A 205 -14.18 -20.53 8.14
CA LEU A 205 -14.51 -19.10 8.14
C LEU A 205 -15.65 -18.79 9.13
N ALA A 206 -16.69 -19.59 9.17
CA ALA A 206 -17.82 -19.45 10.08
C ALA A 206 -17.45 -19.70 11.56
N SER A 207 -16.28 -20.25 11.84
CA SER A 207 -15.74 -20.43 13.19
C SER A 207 -15.17 -19.16 13.80
N LEU A 208 -14.70 -18.24 12.97
CA LEU A 208 -13.88 -17.08 13.36
C LEU A 208 -14.65 -15.95 14.08
N PRO A 209 -15.92 -15.61 13.75
CA PRO A 209 -16.63 -14.47 14.34
C PRO A 209 -16.64 -14.47 15.86
N LYS A 210 -16.71 -15.65 16.46
CA LYS A 210 -16.80 -15.83 17.91
C LYS A 210 -15.60 -15.26 18.67
N ALA A 211 -14.39 -15.44 18.16
CA ALA A 211 -13.15 -14.96 18.74
C ALA A 211 -12.00 -15.02 17.72
N PRO A 212 -11.90 -14.10 16.77
CA PRO A 212 -10.93 -14.19 15.66
C PRO A 212 -9.46 -14.29 16.13
N SER A 213 -9.11 -13.62 17.22
CA SER A 213 -7.76 -13.67 17.80
C SER A 213 -7.46 -15.00 18.49
N ASP A 214 -8.50 -15.70 18.97
CA ASP A 214 -8.36 -16.99 19.67
C ASP A 214 -8.36 -18.19 18.72
N PHE A 215 -8.91 -18.05 17.52
CA PHE A 215 -8.98 -19.08 16.49
C PHE A 215 -7.92 -18.86 15.41
N HIS A 216 -6.63 -18.86 15.84
CA HIS A 216 -5.52 -18.63 14.92
C HIS A 216 -5.03 -19.97 14.31
N PRO A 217 -4.94 -20.08 12.95
CA PRO A 217 -4.65 -21.36 12.27
C PRO A 217 -3.28 -21.96 12.61
N VAL A 218 -2.30 -21.13 12.98
CA VAL A 218 -0.97 -21.59 13.39
C VAL A 218 -0.85 -21.72 14.89
N ARG A 219 -1.06 -20.62 15.63
CA ARG A 219 -0.79 -20.56 17.07
C ARG A 219 -1.77 -21.35 17.93
N ARG A 220 -3.01 -21.57 17.46
CA ARG A 220 -4.08 -22.27 18.17
C ARG A 220 -4.84 -23.24 17.27
N LYS A 221 -4.08 -23.99 16.44
CA LYS A 221 -4.60 -24.88 15.39
C LYS A 221 -5.65 -25.85 15.91
N GLN A 222 -5.37 -26.54 17.03
CA GLN A 222 -6.31 -27.52 17.58
C GLN A 222 -7.64 -26.90 18.01
N ARG A 223 -7.61 -25.73 18.66
CA ARG A 223 -8.83 -25.04 19.10
C ARG A 223 -9.70 -24.59 17.92
N LEU A 224 -9.07 -24.16 16.83
CA LEU A 224 -9.76 -23.81 15.60
C LEU A 224 -10.33 -25.06 14.92
N LEU A 225 -9.58 -26.17 14.88
CA LEU A 225 -10.05 -27.45 14.35
C LEU A 225 -11.30 -27.95 15.08
N ASP A 226 -11.30 -27.92 16.43
CA ASP A 226 -12.43 -28.31 17.25
C ASP A 226 -13.67 -27.43 16.95
N ARG A 227 -13.46 -26.12 16.79
CA ARG A 227 -14.55 -25.20 16.48
C ARG A 227 -15.08 -25.39 15.05
N ARG A 228 -14.21 -25.64 14.06
CA ARG A 228 -14.59 -25.97 12.69
C ARG A 228 -15.47 -27.23 12.66
N ASN A 229 -15.03 -28.27 13.34
CA ASN A 229 -15.77 -29.54 13.40
C ASN A 229 -17.12 -29.39 14.13
N TYR A 230 -17.18 -28.50 15.13
CA TYR A 230 -18.45 -28.13 15.76
C TYR A 230 -19.40 -27.45 14.74
N VAL A 231 -18.91 -26.53 13.90
CA VAL A 231 -19.74 -25.88 12.86
C VAL A 231 -20.23 -26.89 11.83
N LEU A 232 -19.36 -27.78 11.36
CA LEU A 232 -19.76 -28.87 10.45
C LEU A 232 -20.85 -29.76 11.05
N LYS A 233 -20.77 -30.06 12.36
CA LYS A 233 -21.79 -30.81 13.08
C LYS A 233 -23.13 -30.07 13.12
N GLU A 234 -23.12 -28.76 13.39
CA GLU A 234 -24.33 -27.95 13.37
C GLU A 234 -24.93 -27.88 11.96
N MET A 235 -24.10 -27.78 10.90
CA MET A 235 -24.57 -27.85 9.51
C MET A 235 -25.27 -29.16 9.20
N TRP A 236 -24.72 -30.28 9.65
CA TRP A 236 -25.39 -31.60 9.54
C TRP A 236 -26.71 -31.64 10.31
N GLN A 237 -26.70 -31.22 11.58
CA GLN A 237 -27.89 -31.23 12.43
C GLN A 237 -29.01 -30.30 11.93
N ASN A 238 -28.64 -29.24 11.22
CA ASN A 238 -29.59 -28.32 10.56
C ASN A 238 -30.06 -28.82 9.17
N GLY A 239 -29.58 -29.99 8.72
CA GLY A 239 -29.97 -30.59 7.44
C GLY A 239 -29.31 -29.99 6.21
N PHE A 240 -28.24 -29.24 6.39
CA PHE A 240 -27.46 -28.64 5.30
C PHE A 240 -26.36 -29.56 4.76
N LEU A 241 -25.96 -30.56 5.53
CA LEU A 241 -25.03 -31.61 5.12
C LEU A 241 -25.60 -32.98 5.46
N GLU A 242 -25.31 -33.94 4.61
CA GLU A 242 -25.57 -35.35 4.94
C GLU A 242 -24.52 -35.87 5.93
N GLU A 243 -24.83 -36.90 6.71
CA GLU A 243 -23.96 -37.45 7.74
C GLU A 243 -22.64 -37.97 7.16
N ALA A 244 -22.67 -38.59 5.99
CA ALA A 244 -21.47 -39.07 5.31
C ALA A 244 -20.53 -37.91 4.91
N ALA A 245 -21.08 -36.83 4.37
CA ALA A 245 -20.35 -35.62 4.02
C ALA A 245 -19.78 -34.95 5.27
N TYR A 246 -20.56 -34.79 6.34
CA TYR A 246 -20.09 -34.27 7.61
C TYR A 246 -18.85 -35.04 8.13
N ARG A 247 -18.90 -36.38 8.13
CA ARG A 247 -17.81 -37.23 8.61
C ARG A 247 -16.55 -37.07 7.72
N ALA A 248 -16.72 -37.04 6.42
CA ALA A 248 -15.62 -36.86 5.48
C ALA A 248 -14.96 -35.48 5.63
N GLU A 249 -15.76 -34.41 5.74
CA GLU A 249 -15.28 -33.04 5.88
C GLU A 249 -14.65 -32.77 7.25
N ALA A 250 -15.16 -33.38 8.32
CA ALA A 250 -14.57 -33.28 9.65
C ALA A 250 -13.20 -33.96 9.76
N ALA A 251 -12.92 -34.96 8.92
CA ALA A 251 -11.65 -35.66 8.86
C ALA A 251 -10.57 -34.87 8.07
N GLN A 252 -10.96 -33.85 7.28
CA GLN A 252 -10.00 -33.05 6.50
C GLN A 252 -9.02 -32.30 7.42
N PRO A 253 -7.75 -32.19 7.02
CA PRO A 253 -6.77 -31.44 7.77
C PRO A 253 -7.12 -29.95 7.79
N LEU A 254 -6.57 -29.20 8.76
CA LEU A 254 -6.71 -27.75 8.80
C LEU A 254 -5.54 -27.15 8.00
N LEU A 255 -5.82 -26.73 6.77
CA LEU A 255 -4.90 -26.10 5.85
C LEU A 255 -5.19 -24.60 5.77
N SER A 256 -4.15 -23.78 5.56
CA SER A 256 -4.29 -22.33 5.34
C SER A 256 -3.02 -21.70 4.76
N VAL A 257 -3.16 -20.51 4.17
CA VAL A 257 -2.04 -19.65 3.76
C VAL A 257 -1.06 -19.41 4.91
N GLN A 258 -1.56 -19.19 6.13
CA GLN A 258 -0.73 -18.89 7.31
C GLN A 258 0.10 -20.08 7.78
N ASN A 259 -0.29 -21.30 7.42
CA ASN A 259 0.49 -22.53 7.67
C ASN A 259 1.49 -22.81 6.56
N GLY A 260 1.48 -22.02 5.46
CA GLY A 260 2.28 -22.30 4.26
C GLY A 260 1.65 -23.33 3.30
N ASP A 261 0.42 -23.80 3.57
CA ASP A 261 -0.24 -24.82 2.75
C ASP A 261 -0.70 -24.28 1.38
N PHE A 262 -0.98 -22.98 1.30
CA PHE A 262 -1.38 -22.28 0.08
C PHE A 262 -0.51 -21.04 -0.16
N LYS A 263 -0.30 -20.68 -1.44
CA LYS A 263 0.35 -19.41 -1.78
C LYS A 263 -0.53 -18.24 -1.36
N SER A 264 0.08 -17.21 -0.79
CA SER A 264 -0.66 -15.99 -0.43
C SER A 264 -1.10 -15.23 -1.69
N PHE A 265 -2.32 -14.73 -1.71
CA PHE A 265 -2.78 -13.78 -2.73
C PHE A 265 -1.84 -12.55 -2.82
N ARG A 266 -1.34 -12.08 -1.68
CA ARG A 266 -0.39 -10.94 -1.63
C ARG A 266 0.95 -11.24 -2.31
N SER A 267 1.36 -12.49 -2.36
CA SER A 267 2.61 -12.86 -3.06
C SER A 267 2.49 -12.77 -4.58
N ALA A 268 1.26 -12.71 -5.10
CA ALA A 268 1.01 -12.49 -6.52
C ALA A 268 0.95 -10.99 -6.91
N LEU A 269 0.78 -10.10 -5.93
CA LEU A 269 0.83 -8.66 -6.18
C LEU A 269 2.30 -8.20 -6.30
N PRO A 270 2.61 -7.30 -7.22
CA PRO A 270 3.90 -6.62 -7.23
C PRO A 270 4.17 -5.94 -5.88
N ARG A 271 5.43 -5.83 -5.50
CA ARG A 271 5.80 -5.02 -4.34
C ARG A 271 5.47 -3.56 -4.61
N ARG A 272 4.98 -2.88 -3.55
CA ARG A 272 4.73 -1.44 -3.64
C ARG A 272 6.00 -0.70 -4.02
N GLY A 273 5.88 0.25 -4.95
CA GLY A 273 6.98 1.04 -5.45
C GLY A 273 6.63 2.53 -5.46
N TYR A 274 7.60 3.35 -5.86
CA TYR A 274 7.43 4.80 -5.91
C TYR A 274 6.27 5.25 -6.79
N PHE A 275 5.98 4.54 -7.88
CA PHE A 275 4.91 4.91 -8.79
C PHE A 275 3.52 4.75 -8.16
N SER A 276 3.24 3.58 -7.60
CA SER A 276 1.93 3.31 -6.97
C SER A 276 1.74 4.14 -5.70
N ASP A 277 2.80 4.38 -4.92
CA ASP A 277 2.72 5.23 -3.74
C ASP A 277 2.50 6.71 -4.09
N GLU A 278 3.09 7.21 -5.18
CA GLU A 278 2.84 8.58 -5.65
C GLU A 278 1.39 8.75 -6.12
N ILE A 279 0.81 7.76 -6.82
CA ILE A 279 -0.62 7.76 -7.13
C ILE A 279 -1.45 7.84 -5.85
N ARG A 280 -1.14 7.02 -4.84
CA ARG A 280 -1.80 7.07 -3.54
C ARG A 280 -1.74 8.47 -2.94
N ARG A 281 -0.55 9.09 -2.94
CA ARG A 281 -0.33 10.43 -2.37
C ARG A 281 -1.15 11.48 -3.08
N GLN A 282 -1.14 11.50 -4.41
CA GLN A 282 -1.91 12.46 -5.22
C GLN A 282 -3.41 12.25 -5.04
N LEU A 283 -3.92 11.03 -5.20
CA LEU A 283 -5.36 10.77 -5.09
C LEU A 283 -5.89 10.95 -3.67
N SER A 284 -5.08 10.68 -2.64
CA SER A 284 -5.46 10.99 -1.26
C SER A 284 -5.55 12.51 -1.01
N ALA A 285 -4.72 13.32 -1.68
CA ALA A 285 -4.80 14.78 -1.61
C ALA A 285 -6.03 15.31 -2.37
N ASP A 286 -6.31 14.79 -3.57
CA ASP A 286 -7.37 15.30 -4.44
C ASP A 286 -8.77 14.86 -4.01
N PHE A 287 -8.94 13.59 -3.61
CA PHE A 287 -10.24 13.00 -3.26
C PHE A 287 -10.45 12.81 -1.76
N GLY A 288 -9.41 12.99 -0.96
CA GLY A 288 -9.40 12.68 0.47
C GLY A 288 -9.03 11.22 0.76
N GLU A 289 -8.35 11.01 1.90
CA GLU A 289 -7.89 9.66 2.30
C GLU A 289 -9.02 8.65 2.42
N GLU A 290 -10.17 9.06 2.99
CA GLU A 290 -11.29 8.15 3.18
C GLU A 290 -11.87 7.67 1.85
N ALA A 291 -12.06 8.58 0.89
CA ALA A 291 -12.55 8.23 -0.44
C ALA A 291 -11.56 7.32 -1.19
N PHE A 292 -10.26 7.56 -1.05
CA PHE A 292 -9.25 6.74 -1.69
C PHE A 292 -9.15 5.34 -1.04
N PHE A 293 -9.06 5.25 0.30
CA PHE A 293 -8.84 3.96 0.98
C PHE A 293 -10.10 3.11 1.14
N SER A 294 -11.28 3.73 1.11
CA SER A 294 -12.57 3.06 1.40
C SER A 294 -13.59 3.21 0.27
N GLY A 295 -13.31 4.04 -0.73
CA GLY A 295 -14.21 4.37 -1.82
C GLY A 295 -14.36 3.29 -2.90
N GLY A 296 -13.42 2.35 -2.98
CA GLY A 296 -13.44 1.31 -4.01
C GLY A 296 -13.12 1.84 -5.41
N MET A 297 -12.15 2.75 -5.50
CA MET A 297 -11.73 3.32 -6.77
C MET A 297 -10.98 2.29 -7.62
N THR A 298 -11.29 2.25 -8.91
CA THR A 298 -10.49 1.55 -9.91
C THR A 298 -9.67 2.58 -10.66
N VAL A 299 -8.35 2.55 -10.43
CA VAL A 299 -7.39 3.50 -11.00
C VAL A 299 -6.60 2.82 -12.11
N ARG A 300 -6.68 3.33 -13.33
CA ARG A 300 -5.81 2.92 -14.44
C ARG A 300 -4.61 3.86 -14.46
N ALA A 301 -3.44 3.34 -14.15
CA ALA A 301 -2.18 4.08 -14.19
C ALA A 301 -1.59 4.12 -15.60
N THR A 302 -0.69 5.08 -15.82
CA THR A 302 -0.05 5.31 -17.12
C THR A 302 1.20 4.44 -17.33
N PHE A 303 1.74 3.81 -16.26
CA PHE A 303 3.04 3.18 -16.34
C PHE A 303 3.05 1.85 -17.09
N ASP A 304 4.17 1.59 -17.73
CA ASP A 304 4.52 0.33 -18.37
C ASP A 304 5.36 -0.51 -17.39
N PRO A 305 4.92 -1.73 -17.02
CA PRO A 305 5.62 -2.56 -16.04
C PRO A 305 7.02 -2.98 -16.46
N GLU A 306 7.27 -3.18 -17.76
CA GLU A 306 8.57 -3.58 -18.28
C GLU A 306 9.54 -2.41 -18.23
N LEU A 307 9.13 -1.24 -18.72
CA LEU A 307 9.92 -0.01 -18.66
C LEU A 307 10.14 0.45 -17.22
N GLN A 308 9.19 0.25 -16.31
CA GLN A 308 9.37 0.52 -14.89
C GLN A 308 10.49 -0.34 -14.29
N THR A 309 10.52 -1.62 -14.63
CA THR A 309 11.59 -2.53 -14.18
C THR A 309 12.95 -2.13 -14.74
N VAL A 310 13.00 -1.76 -16.01
CA VAL A 310 14.24 -1.26 -16.66
C VAL A 310 14.73 0.02 -16.00
N ALA A 311 13.82 0.96 -15.70
CA ALA A 311 14.15 2.22 -15.03
C ALA A 311 14.70 1.98 -13.61
N GLU A 312 14.08 1.08 -12.84
CA GLU A 312 14.56 0.69 -11.52
C GLU A 312 15.98 0.13 -11.56
N ILE A 313 16.23 -0.86 -12.43
CA ILE A 313 17.55 -1.48 -12.58
C ILE A 313 18.59 -0.45 -13.05
N ALA A 314 18.25 0.41 -14.00
CA ALA A 314 19.17 1.42 -14.53
C ALA A 314 19.60 2.42 -13.46
N LEU A 315 18.64 2.94 -12.67
CA LEU A 315 18.95 3.85 -11.57
C LEU A 315 19.75 3.16 -10.48
N GLN A 316 19.35 1.96 -10.07
CA GLN A 316 20.07 1.17 -9.05
C GLN A 316 21.51 0.92 -9.47
N ARG A 317 21.75 0.54 -10.73
CA ARG A 317 23.10 0.30 -11.27
C ARG A 317 23.95 1.56 -11.25
N ALA A 318 23.42 2.69 -11.65
CA ALA A 318 24.13 3.97 -11.63
C ALA A 318 24.51 4.36 -10.20
N LEU A 319 23.58 4.26 -9.26
CA LEU A 319 23.80 4.58 -7.85
C LEU A 319 24.79 3.62 -7.18
N GLU A 320 24.67 2.31 -7.40
CA GLU A 320 25.63 1.31 -6.89
C GLU A 320 27.03 1.54 -7.43
N SER A 321 27.13 1.79 -8.74
CA SER A 321 28.44 2.04 -9.38
C SER A 321 29.13 3.27 -8.78
N TYR A 322 28.40 4.36 -8.60
CA TYR A 322 28.92 5.57 -7.98
C TYR A 322 29.31 5.33 -6.53
N ASP A 323 28.45 4.72 -5.73
CA ASP A 323 28.66 4.44 -4.32
C ASP A 323 29.90 3.54 -4.10
N ARG A 324 30.04 2.48 -4.89
CA ARG A 324 31.24 1.61 -4.85
C ARG A 324 32.51 2.33 -5.28
N ALA A 325 32.44 3.26 -6.23
CA ALA A 325 33.59 4.05 -6.66
C ALA A 325 34.12 4.96 -5.55
N GLN A 326 33.25 5.41 -4.61
CA GLN A 326 33.67 6.14 -3.42
C GLN A 326 34.49 5.28 -2.45
N GLY A 327 34.32 3.95 -2.49
CA GLY A 327 35.08 3.02 -1.66
C GLY A 327 34.78 3.09 -0.17
N ILE A 328 33.58 3.52 0.22
CA ILE A 328 33.14 3.63 1.61
C ILE A 328 32.26 2.46 1.97
N TRP A 329 32.65 1.67 2.98
CA TRP A 329 31.78 0.66 3.58
C TRP A 329 30.86 1.28 4.62
N ARG A 330 29.57 1.00 4.47
CA ARG A 330 28.53 1.41 5.42
C ARG A 330 27.85 0.17 5.95
N GLU A 331 27.97 -0.02 7.25
CA GLU A 331 27.29 -1.09 7.97
C GLU A 331 25.79 -0.84 7.93
N THR A 332 24.99 -1.92 7.92
CA THR A 332 23.52 -1.79 8.08
C THR A 332 23.12 -1.28 9.45
N GLY A 333 24.04 -1.35 10.42
CA GLY A 333 23.77 -1.06 11.83
C GLY A 333 22.94 -2.13 12.54
N LEU A 334 22.65 -3.24 11.85
CA LEU A 334 21.83 -4.34 12.35
C LEU A 334 22.71 -5.54 12.66
N SER A 335 22.46 -6.19 13.80
CA SER A 335 23.21 -7.38 14.22
C SER A 335 22.30 -8.39 14.93
N ILE A 336 22.71 -9.64 14.93
CA ILE A 336 22.07 -10.73 15.64
C ILE A 336 22.97 -11.13 16.81
N GLU A 337 22.40 -11.21 18.00
CA GLU A 337 23.11 -11.56 19.22
C GLU A 337 23.79 -12.94 19.12
N PRO A 338 25.00 -13.11 19.66
CA PRO A 338 25.79 -14.35 19.54
C PRO A 338 25.05 -15.61 19.98
N GLU A 339 24.16 -15.50 21.00
CA GLU A 339 23.36 -16.62 21.51
C GLU A 339 22.39 -17.17 20.46
N ARG A 340 21.96 -16.35 19.54
CA ARG A 340 21.05 -16.70 18.43
C ARG A 340 21.80 -17.24 17.21
N LEU A 341 23.13 -17.13 17.16
CA LEU A 341 23.96 -17.65 16.05
C LEU A 341 24.33 -19.13 16.23
N THR A 342 23.97 -19.76 17.35
CA THR A 342 24.42 -21.10 17.74
C THR A 342 23.79 -22.24 16.95
N SER A 343 22.68 -22.03 16.26
CA SER A 343 22.01 -23.00 15.38
C SER A 343 21.32 -22.32 14.22
N GLU A 344 21.16 -23.08 13.12
CA GLU A 344 20.56 -22.58 11.88
C GLU A 344 19.13 -22.06 12.10
N ASP A 345 18.28 -22.83 12.79
CA ASP A 345 16.90 -22.41 13.09
C ASP A 345 16.83 -21.06 13.83
N LYS A 346 17.78 -20.83 14.76
CA LYS A 346 17.78 -19.61 15.56
C LYS A 346 18.20 -18.39 14.75
N TRP A 347 19.28 -18.48 13.97
CA TRP A 347 19.71 -17.31 13.20
C TRP A 347 18.77 -17.05 12.02
N ARG A 348 18.18 -18.09 11.38
CA ARG A 348 17.19 -17.92 10.32
C ARG A 348 15.95 -17.21 10.85
N ALA A 349 15.43 -17.63 11.99
CA ALA A 349 14.29 -16.96 12.63
C ALA A 349 14.64 -15.51 13.01
N ALA A 350 15.85 -15.27 13.55
CA ALA A 350 16.30 -13.93 13.91
C ALA A 350 16.43 -13.02 12.67
N LEU A 351 17.01 -13.54 11.59
CA LEU A 351 17.22 -12.77 10.36
C LEU A 351 15.90 -12.42 9.68
N SER A 352 14.91 -13.32 9.70
CA SER A 352 13.58 -13.08 9.15
C SER A 352 12.80 -11.97 9.87
N ASP A 353 13.07 -11.76 11.16
CA ASP A 353 12.44 -10.73 11.98
C ASP A 353 13.07 -9.33 11.78
N ILE A 354 14.26 -9.25 11.16
CA ILE A 354 14.98 -7.99 10.95
C ILE A 354 14.45 -7.27 9.70
N GLU A 355 14.23 -5.97 9.84
CA GLU A 355 13.78 -5.12 8.75
C GLU A 355 14.95 -4.69 7.85
N VAL A 356 15.11 -5.39 6.73
CA VAL A 356 16.11 -5.12 5.69
C VAL A 356 15.46 -5.22 4.31
N PRO A 357 15.97 -4.52 3.29
CA PRO A 357 15.46 -4.64 1.92
C PRO A 357 15.61 -6.06 1.38
N ARG A 358 14.50 -6.65 0.90
CA ARG A 358 14.45 -8.01 0.34
C ARG A 358 14.10 -8.06 -1.16
N GLY A 359 13.75 -6.90 -1.73
CA GLY A 359 13.25 -6.79 -3.09
C GLY A 359 14.28 -6.43 -4.16
N ILE A 360 15.52 -6.18 -3.79
CA ILE A 360 16.55 -5.69 -4.72
C ILE A 360 16.97 -6.81 -5.67
N LYS A 361 16.80 -6.56 -6.98
CA LYS A 361 17.11 -7.52 -8.06
C LYS A 361 18.19 -7.02 -9.04
N LEU A 362 19.03 -6.12 -8.59
CA LEU A 362 20.09 -5.54 -9.42
C LEU A 362 21.14 -6.61 -9.78
N ASP A 363 21.22 -6.97 -11.06
CA ASP A 363 22.11 -8.02 -11.60
C ASP A 363 22.01 -9.36 -10.84
N GLY A 364 20.79 -9.73 -10.47
CA GLY A 364 20.45 -10.88 -9.64
C GLY A 364 19.85 -10.47 -8.29
N GLN A 365 19.26 -11.42 -7.61
CA GLN A 365 18.65 -11.20 -6.30
C GLN A 365 19.71 -10.85 -5.25
N TRP A 366 19.46 -9.81 -4.45
CA TRP A 366 20.20 -9.54 -3.23
C TRP A 366 19.51 -10.24 -2.05
N TYR A 367 20.31 -10.85 -1.19
CA TYR A 367 19.81 -11.60 -0.05
C TYR A 367 20.33 -11.00 1.26
N PRO A 368 19.47 -10.89 2.29
CA PRO A 368 19.95 -10.70 3.65
C PRO A 368 20.80 -11.87 4.10
N ALA A 369 21.88 -11.57 4.79
CA ALA A 369 22.77 -12.58 5.34
C ALA A 369 23.31 -12.13 6.70
N VAL A 370 23.65 -13.08 7.57
CA VAL A 370 24.28 -12.82 8.86
C VAL A 370 25.68 -13.41 8.90
N VAL A 371 26.64 -12.70 9.49
CA VAL A 371 28.02 -13.19 9.65
C VAL A 371 28.08 -14.18 10.80
N LEU A 372 28.30 -15.46 10.48
CA LEU A 372 28.34 -16.58 11.44
C LEU A 372 29.75 -16.83 12.00
N ARG A 373 30.80 -16.57 11.22
CA ARG A 373 32.18 -16.79 11.62
C ARG A 373 33.15 -15.92 10.81
N LEU A 374 34.16 -15.39 11.47
CA LEU A 374 35.23 -14.64 10.81
C LEU A 374 36.52 -15.50 10.76
N GLY A 375 36.95 -15.78 9.54
CA GLY A 375 38.22 -16.47 9.28
C GLY A 375 39.32 -15.50 8.81
N LYS A 376 40.55 -16.03 8.64
CA LYS A 376 41.69 -15.23 8.19
C LYS A 376 41.55 -14.71 6.75
N LYS A 377 40.81 -15.40 5.88
CA LYS A 377 40.67 -15.07 4.45
C LYS A 377 39.24 -14.84 4.00
N ALA A 378 38.27 -15.23 4.79
CA ALA A 378 36.85 -15.14 4.43
C ALA A 378 35.97 -15.02 5.68
N ALA A 379 34.74 -14.53 5.52
CA ALA A 379 33.67 -14.58 6.52
C ALA A 379 32.63 -15.60 6.08
N GLN A 380 32.28 -16.54 6.98
CA GLN A 380 31.15 -17.43 6.79
C GLN A 380 29.86 -16.70 7.07
N ILE A 381 28.87 -16.90 6.21
CA ILE A 381 27.59 -16.24 6.30
C ILE A 381 26.45 -17.26 6.23
N GLY A 382 25.38 -17.00 6.98
CA GLY A 382 24.10 -17.66 6.82
C GLY A 382 23.17 -16.77 5.99
N ILE A 383 22.55 -17.29 4.94
CA ILE A 383 21.80 -16.51 3.96
C ILE A 383 20.32 -16.83 4.05
N GLU A 384 19.47 -15.79 4.09
CA GLU A 384 18.02 -15.97 4.13
C GLU A 384 17.51 -16.62 2.83
N GLY A 385 16.73 -17.70 2.96
CA GLY A 385 16.10 -18.37 1.83
C GLY A 385 17.05 -19.19 0.95
N VAL A 386 18.31 -19.36 1.38
CA VAL A 386 19.28 -20.25 0.73
C VAL A 386 19.65 -21.35 1.73
N GLU A 387 19.57 -22.60 1.30
CA GLU A 387 20.00 -23.75 2.12
C GLU A 387 21.52 -23.73 2.27
N ASP A 388 22.02 -24.07 3.46
CA ASP A 388 23.45 -24.25 3.68
C ASP A 388 23.91 -25.56 2.97
N ASP A 389 25.02 -25.48 2.24
CA ASP A 389 25.68 -26.63 1.70
C ASP A 389 26.79 -27.15 2.65
N GLU A 390 27.39 -28.30 2.35
CA GLU A 390 28.44 -28.92 3.20
C GLU A 390 29.65 -27.98 3.41
N ASP A 391 29.96 -27.12 2.43
CA ASP A 391 31.07 -26.17 2.48
C ASP A 391 30.69 -24.83 3.11
N GLY A 392 29.39 -24.55 3.27
CA GLY A 392 28.83 -23.29 3.74
C GLY A 392 29.02 -22.11 2.77
N HIS A 393 28.45 -20.97 3.09
CA HIS A 393 28.51 -19.77 2.24
C HIS A 393 29.56 -18.77 2.76
N TRP A 394 30.34 -18.17 1.86
CA TRP A 394 31.48 -17.35 2.22
C TRP A 394 31.58 -16.03 1.45
N ILE A 395 31.88 -14.94 2.17
CA ILE A 395 32.38 -13.68 1.58
C ILE A 395 33.92 -13.76 1.59
N LEU A 396 34.53 -13.76 0.41
CA LEU A 396 36.00 -13.87 0.28
C LEU A 396 36.67 -12.49 0.47
N SER A 397 37.97 -12.52 0.84
CA SER A 397 38.74 -11.27 0.99
C SER A 397 38.71 -10.39 -0.27
N ARG A 398 38.70 -10.95 -1.47
CA ARG A 398 38.63 -10.19 -2.72
C ARG A 398 37.31 -9.40 -2.89
N ASP A 399 36.24 -9.80 -2.21
CA ASP A 399 34.92 -9.17 -2.33
C ASP A 399 34.77 -7.96 -1.40
N VAL A 400 35.73 -7.69 -0.52
CA VAL A 400 35.73 -6.55 0.41
C VAL A 400 36.81 -5.50 0.08
N THR A 401 37.78 -5.81 -0.80
CA THR A 401 38.94 -4.94 -1.11
C THR A 401 38.58 -3.61 -1.81
N TRP A 402 37.34 -3.46 -2.24
CA TRP A 402 36.85 -2.21 -2.83
C TRP A 402 36.62 -1.12 -1.79
N ALA A 403 36.45 -1.45 -0.50
CA ALA A 403 35.93 -0.57 0.52
C ALA A 403 36.88 -0.35 1.70
N SER A 404 36.65 0.79 2.38
CA SER A 404 37.27 1.20 3.64
C SER A 404 36.20 1.54 4.65
N LYS A 405 36.39 1.25 5.94
CA LYS A 405 35.54 1.79 7.00
C LYS A 405 35.73 3.29 7.13
N GLN A 406 34.63 4.02 7.32
CA GLN A 406 34.67 5.42 7.69
C GLN A 406 34.94 5.53 9.20
N LYS A 407 35.85 6.40 9.59
CA LYS A 407 36.17 6.69 10.98
C LYS A 407 35.18 7.70 11.57
N ALA A 408 35.16 7.81 12.89
CA ALA A 408 34.28 8.76 13.59
C ALA A 408 34.51 10.24 13.23
N ASP A 409 35.69 10.59 12.75
CA ASP A 409 36.03 11.94 12.26
C ASP A 409 35.64 12.18 10.78
N GLY A 410 35.00 11.20 10.15
CA GLY A 410 34.58 11.24 8.75
C GLY A 410 35.69 10.88 7.75
N SER A 411 36.94 10.69 8.18
CA SER A 411 38.03 10.25 7.31
C SER A 411 37.93 8.76 6.96
N LEU A 412 38.52 8.37 5.82
CA LEU A 412 38.56 6.96 5.43
C LEU A 412 39.73 6.23 6.10
N GLY A 413 39.43 5.03 6.58
CA GLY A 413 40.43 4.06 7.00
C GLY A 413 41.21 3.47 5.81
N PRO A 414 42.17 2.56 6.06
CA PRO A 414 42.82 1.83 4.98
C PRO A 414 41.82 0.93 4.26
N LYS A 415 42.07 0.65 2.95
CA LYS A 415 41.28 -0.33 2.20
C LYS A 415 41.35 -1.69 2.88
N ALA A 416 40.19 -2.33 2.97
CA ALA A 416 40.07 -3.66 3.56
C ALA A 416 40.92 -4.68 2.77
N LYS A 417 41.58 -5.56 3.49
CA LYS A 417 42.35 -6.70 2.93
C LYS A 417 41.68 -8.03 3.28
N ARG A 418 40.84 -8.05 4.31
CA ARG A 418 40.15 -9.23 4.83
C ARG A 418 38.70 -8.87 5.13
N ALA A 419 37.84 -9.89 5.15
CA ALA A 419 36.43 -9.69 5.52
C ALA A 419 36.30 -9.09 6.96
N SER A 420 37.16 -9.51 7.89
CA SER A 420 37.21 -8.99 9.27
C SER A 420 37.62 -7.52 9.39
N ASP A 421 38.13 -6.90 8.33
CA ASP A 421 38.44 -5.46 8.34
C ASP A 421 37.16 -4.61 8.20
N LEU A 422 36.10 -5.18 7.64
CA LEU A 422 34.79 -4.54 7.45
C LEU A 422 33.68 -5.12 8.34
N LEU A 423 33.71 -6.44 8.60
CA LEU A 423 32.60 -7.18 9.19
C LEU A 423 32.91 -7.67 10.59
N SER A 424 31.90 -7.75 11.43
CA SER A 424 31.91 -8.32 12.77
C SER A 424 30.99 -9.53 12.87
N LEU A 425 31.17 -10.37 13.88
CA LEU A 425 30.31 -11.51 14.16
C LEU A 425 28.88 -11.03 14.46
N GLY A 426 27.89 -11.61 13.82
CA GLY A 426 26.49 -11.26 13.98
C GLY A 426 26.01 -10.11 13.07
N ASP A 427 26.91 -9.41 12.36
CA ASP A 427 26.50 -8.35 11.44
C ASP A 427 25.52 -8.87 10.39
N VAL A 428 24.44 -8.13 10.18
CA VAL A 428 23.49 -8.36 9.09
C VAL A 428 23.93 -7.55 7.88
N VAL A 429 24.13 -8.24 6.76
CA VAL A 429 24.63 -7.67 5.51
C VAL A 429 23.77 -8.07 4.33
N LEU A 430 23.94 -7.40 3.19
CA LEU A 430 23.35 -7.81 1.92
C LEU A 430 24.41 -8.48 1.06
N VAL A 431 24.03 -9.59 0.41
CA VAL A 431 24.91 -10.33 -0.49
C VAL A 431 24.21 -10.63 -1.81
N ARG A 432 25.00 -10.78 -2.87
CA ARG A 432 24.54 -11.22 -4.19
C ARG A 432 25.42 -12.36 -4.70
N ALA A 433 24.79 -13.39 -5.29
CA ALA A 433 25.51 -14.41 -6.02
C ALA A 433 26.16 -13.80 -7.27
N LEU A 434 27.44 -14.05 -7.47
CA LEU A 434 28.12 -13.83 -8.74
C LEU A 434 28.14 -15.13 -9.52
N LEU A 435 27.82 -15.02 -10.81
CA LEU A 435 27.81 -16.13 -11.75
C LEU A 435 29.02 -16.00 -12.67
N ASP A 436 29.55 -17.12 -13.11
CA ASP A 436 30.57 -17.20 -14.15
C ASP A 436 30.00 -16.94 -15.55
N LYS A 437 30.82 -17.08 -16.58
CA LYS A 437 30.40 -16.83 -17.98
C LYS A 437 29.41 -17.86 -18.50
N GLU A 438 29.36 -19.03 -17.90
CA GLU A 438 28.44 -20.12 -18.20
C GLU A 438 27.11 -20.01 -17.40
N GLY A 439 27.01 -19.06 -16.47
CA GLY A 439 25.83 -18.82 -15.61
C GLY A 439 25.81 -19.67 -14.35
N ALA A 440 26.90 -20.42 -14.05
CA ALA A 440 27.03 -21.17 -12.83
C ALA A 440 27.44 -20.27 -11.64
N PHE A 441 27.05 -20.66 -10.42
CA PHE A 441 27.45 -19.93 -9.21
C PHE A 441 28.98 -19.92 -9.05
N GLU A 442 29.55 -18.74 -8.87
CA GLU A 442 30.97 -18.55 -8.61
C GLU A 442 31.25 -18.24 -7.13
N ARG A 443 30.57 -17.27 -6.57
CA ARG A 443 30.77 -16.80 -5.18
C ARG A 443 29.74 -15.78 -4.72
N TRP A 444 29.71 -15.52 -3.43
CA TRP A 444 28.95 -14.44 -2.85
C TRP A 444 29.74 -13.13 -2.81
N SER A 445 29.11 -12.05 -3.17
CA SER A 445 29.67 -10.70 -3.17
C SER A 445 28.93 -9.80 -2.21
N LEU A 446 29.68 -9.10 -1.35
CA LEU A 446 29.14 -8.13 -0.39
C LEU A 446 28.51 -6.94 -1.11
N ARG A 447 27.32 -6.54 -0.66
CA ARG A 447 26.53 -5.43 -1.19
C ARG A 447 26.11 -4.48 -0.08
N GLN A 448 25.82 -3.24 -0.46
CA GLN A 448 25.20 -2.23 0.42
C GLN A 448 24.23 -1.38 -0.39
N VAL A 449 23.18 -0.89 0.27
CA VAL A 449 22.28 0.11 -0.30
C VAL A 449 23.07 1.40 -0.44
N SER A 450 23.00 2.04 -1.61
CA SER A 450 23.69 3.29 -1.87
C SER A 450 23.17 4.40 -0.93
N GLU A 451 24.08 5.15 -0.31
CA GLU A 451 23.73 6.35 0.44
C GLU A 451 23.34 7.48 -0.52
N VAL A 452 24.08 7.59 -1.60
CA VAL A 452 23.73 8.53 -2.66
C VAL A 452 22.45 8.08 -3.31
N GLN A 453 21.50 8.99 -3.38
CA GLN A 453 20.19 8.75 -3.95
C GLN A 453 20.00 9.59 -5.21
N GLY A 454 19.08 9.17 -6.06
CA GLY A 454 18.72 9.85 -7.28
C GLY A 454 17.28 9.54 -7.67
N ALA A 455 16.86 10.09 -8.78
CA ALA A 455 15.55 9.80 -9.35
C ALA A 455 15.65 9.67 -10.87
N PHE A 456 14.71 8.93 -11.42
CA PHE A 456 14.51 8.73 -12.85
C PHE A 456 13.04 8.91 -13.19
N MET A 457 12.75 9.52 -14.33
CA MET A 457 11.39 9.63 -14.87
C MET A 457 11.44 9.61 -16.39
N ALA A 458 10.56 8.85 -17.00
CA ALA A 458 10.27 8.88 -18.45
C ALA A 458 8.80 9.22 -18.69
N MET A 459 8.56 10.08 -19.67
CA MET A 459 7.23 10.59 -19.99
C MET A 459 7.02 10.64 -21.49
N ASP A 460 5.81 10.34 -21.94
CA ASP A 460 5.39 10.60 -23.32
C ASP A 460 5.23 12.11 -23.53
N VAL A 461 5.97 12.65 -24.49
CA VAL A 461 6.05 14.10 -24.72
C VAL A 461 4.76 14.70 -25.28
N ASN A 462 3.91 13.90 -25.92
CA ASN A 462 2.68 14.37 -26.54
C ASN A 462 1.46 14.30 -25.63
N THR A 463 1.45 13.31 -24.74
CA THR A 463 0.29 13.05 -23.86
C THR A 463 0.51 13.44 -22.41
N GLY A 464 1.76 13.63 -21.97
CA GLY A 464 2.09 13.86 -20.57
C GLY A 464 2.04 12.60 -19.69
N ARG A 465 1.77 11.42 -20.26
CA ARG A 465 1.72 10.16 -19.53
C ARG A 465 3.11 9.79 -19.02
N VAL A 466 3.26 9.67 -17.71
CA VAL A 466 4.49 9.16 -17.09
C VAL A 466 4.53 7.66 -17.28
N ILE A 467 5.52 7.19 -18.05
CA ILE A 467 5.62 5.77 -18.44
C ILE A 467 6.37 4.97 -17.38
N SER A 468 7.39 5.59 -16.77
CA SER A 468 8.13 5.00 -15.65
C SER A 468 8.67 6.08 -14.73
N MET A 469 8.77 5.79 -13.44
CA MET A 469 9.28 6.72 -12.42
C MET A 469 9.89 5.95 -11.25
N GLN A 470 11.13 6.28 -10.94
CA GLN A 470 11.88 5.72 -9.81
C GLN A 470 12.42 6.84 -8.94
N GLY A 471 12.04 6.88 -7.65
CA GLY A 471 12.35 7.98 -6.73
C GLY A 471 13.53 7.73 -5.81
N GLY A 472 14.24 6.61 -5.97
CA GLY A 472 15.38 6.24 -5.13
C GLY A 472 15.92 4.85 -5.46
N PHE A 473 16.93 4.40 -4.74
CA PHE A 473 17.55 3.09 -4.93
C PHE A 473 16.56 1.95 -4.65
N SER A 474 15.84 2.01 -3.53
CA SER A 474 14.84 1.03 -3.11
C SER A 474 13.72 1.72 -2.34
N TYR A 475 12.47 1.44 -2.69
CA TYR A 475 11.29 1.93 -1.97
C TYR A 475 11.24 1.40 -0.54
N GLU A 476 11.65 0.14 -0.32
CA GLU A 476 11.72 -0.47 1.02
C GLU A 476 12.73 0.24 1.94
N ALA A 477 13.84 0.74 1.37
CA ALA A 477 14.85 1.47 2.12
C ALA A 477 14.48 2.94 2.38
N SER A 478 13.72 3.57 1.47
CA SER A 478 13.28 4.96 1.60
C SER A 478 12.04 5.21 0.75
N VAL A 479 10.92 5.52 1.40
CA VAL A 479 9.65 5.84 0.73
C VAL A 479 9.64 7.24 0.10
N TYR A 480 10.64 8.09 0.39
CA TYR A 480 10.73 9.46 -0.11
C TYR A 480 10.99 9.48 -1.61
N ASN A 481 9.99 9.93 -2.38
CA ASN A 481 10.06 9.98 -3.84
C ASN A 481 10.80 11.23 -4.34
N ARG A 482 12.05 11.06 -4.73
CA ARG A 482 12.90 12.18 -5.15
C ARG A 482 12.55 12.73 -6.53
N ALA A 483 11.73 12.04 -7.31
CA ALA A 483 11.25 12.58 -8.58
C ALA A 483 10.22 13.70 -8.39
N THR A 484 9.36 13.58 -7.35
CA THR A 484 8.21 14.47 -7.14
C THR A 484 8.31 15.33 -5.88
N GLN A 485 9.10 14.90 -4.87
CA GLN A 485 9.15 15.54 -3.56
C GLN A 485 10.48 16.25 -3.26
N ALA A 486 11.56 15.91 -3.99
CA ALA A 486 12.85 16.55 -3.75
C ALA A 486 13.03 17.78 -4.62
N ASP A 487 13.05 18.94 -3.97
CA ASP A 487 13.47 20.18 -4.61
C ASP A 487 14.99 20.20 -4.74
N ARG A 488 15.48 20.42 -5.94
CA ARG A 488 16.91 20.48 -6.29
C ARG A 488 17.16 21.58 -7.30
N GLN A 489 18.32 22.19 -7.23
CA GLN A 489 18.78 23.16 -8.21
C GLN A 489 18.95 22.47 -9.57
N PRO A 490 18.22 22.87 -10.61
CA PRO A 490 18.38 22.31 -11.94
C PRO A 490 19.73 22.62 -12.57
N GLY A 491 20.42 23.64 -12.08
CA GLY A 491 21.71 24.07 -12.59
C GLY A 491 21.64 24.39 -14.07
N SER A 492 22.64 24.00 -14.82
CA SER A 492 22.73 24.28 -16.27
C SER A 492 21.61 23.69 -17.11
N SER A 493 20.81 22.77 -16.59
CA SER A 493 19.61 22.28 -17.29
C SER A 493 18.50 23.35 -17.36
N PHE A 494 18.61 24.43 -16.61
CA PHE A 494 17.71 25.57 -16.72
C PHE A 494 18.03 26.49 -17.91
N LYS A 495 19.27 26.51 -18.42
CA LYS A 495 19.72 27.43 -19.49
C LYS A 495 18.85 27.41 -20.75
N PRO A 496 18.32 26.27 -21.24
CA PRO A 496 17.44 26.27 -22.43
C PRO A 496 16.26 27.25 -22.34
N PHE A 497 15.70 27.46 -21.14
CA PHE A 497 14.59 28.41 -20.94
C PHE A 497 15.06 29.87 -21.09
N VAL A 498 16.27 30.20 -20.63
CA VAL A 498 16.91 31.52 -20.82
C VAL A 498 17.16 31.76 -22.31
N TYR A 499 17.66 30.74 -23.03
CA TYR A 499 17.94 30.84 -24.45
C TYR A 499 16.66 30.89 -25.28
N ALA A 500 15.60 30.18 -24.88
CA ALA A 500 14.29 30.27 -25.54
C ALA A 500 13.71 31.69 -25.40
N ALA A 501 13.75 32.28 -24.21
CA ALA A 501 13.32 33.65 -23.95
C ALA A 501 14.14 34.66 -24.80
N ALA A 502 15.44 34.45 -24.95
CA ALA A 502 16.29 35.28 -25.78
C ALA A 502 15.94 35.19 -27.28
N LEU A 503 15.76 33.97 -27.80
CA LEU A 503 15.39 33.77 -29.21
C LEU A 503 14.04 34.43 -29.54
N ASP A 504 13.09 34.35 -28.61
CA ASP A 504 11.79 35.02 -28.73
C ASP A 504 11.91 36.56 -28.66
N SER A 505 12.90 37.04 -27.89
CA SER A 505 13.24 38.47 -27.82
C SER A 505 14.05 39.00 -29.03
N GLY A 506 14.17 38.22 -30.11
CA GLY A 506 14.80 38.65 -31.36
C GLY A 506 16.28 38.28 -31.53
N TYR A 507 16.84 37.54 -30.58
CA TYR A 507 18.19 36.98 -30.75
C TYR A 507 18.17 35.83 -31.76
N SER A 508 19.32 35.55 -32.36
CA SER A 508 19.50 34.42 -33.29
C SER A 508 20.62 33.49 -32.79
N PRO A 509 20.68 32.25 -33.26
CA PRO A 509 21.79 31.35 -32.94
C PRO A 509 23.18 31.89 -33.30
N ALA A 510 23.25 32.84 -34.25
CA ALA A 510 24.48 33.50 -34.67
C ALA A 510 24.80 34.79 -33.90
N THR A 511 23.90 35.30 -33.08
CA THR A 511 24.11 36.49 -32.26
C THR A 511 25.37 36.33 -31.40
N ILE A 512 26.27 37.31 -31.43
CA ILE A 512 27.51 37.27 -30.66
C ILE A 512 27.24 37.80 -29.25
N VAL A 513 27.58 36.98 -28.27
CA VAL A 513 27.62 37.36 -26.85
C VAL A 513 29.03 37.20 -26.34
N ILE A 514 29.47 38.12 -25.46
CA ILE A 514 30.87 38.16 -25.00
C ILE A 514 31.05 37.23 -23.81
N ASP A 515 31.89 36.22 -23.95
CA ASP A 515 32.32 35.35 -22.87
C ASP A 515 33.57 35.91 -22.18
N ALA A 516 33.39 36.84 -21.26
CA ALA A 516 34.45 37.55 -20.53
C ALA A 516 34.04 37.72 -19.05
N PRO A 517 34.98 38.03 -18.15
CA PRO A 517 34.71 38.31 -16.74
C PRO A 517 33.58 39.33 -16.56
N ILE A 518 32.76 39.11 -15.54
CA ILE A 518 31.68 40.00 -15.14
C ILE A 518 31.66 40.10 -13.62
N GLU A 519 31.43 41.30 -13.12
CA GLU A 519 31.27 41.63 -11.72
C GLU A 519 29.89 42.24 -11.54
N ILE A 520 29.13 41.74 -10.58
CA ILE A 520 27.75 42.12 -10.34
C ILE A 520 27.57 42.46 -8.86
N ASP A 521 27.18 43.68 -8.59
CA ASP A 521 26.82 44.09 -7.23
C ASP A 521 25.50 43.45 -6.81
N THR A 522 25.51 42.72 -5.70
CA THR A 522 24.34 42.11 -5.12
C THR A 522 24.15 42.57 -3.66
N PRO A 523 22.95 42.42 -3.07
CA PRO A 523 22.76 42.76 -1.65
C PRO A 523 23.68 41.99 -0.69
N GLN A 524 24.25 40.85 -1.13
CA GLN A 524 25.17 40.01 -0.36
C GLN A 524 26.64 40.33 -0.64
N GLY A 525 26.93 41.29 -1.52
CA GLY A 525 28.27 41.67 -1.94
C GLY A 525 28.53 41.44 -3.42
N LEU A 526 29.78 41.67 -3.83
CA LEU A 526 30.20 41.52 -5.22
C LEU A 526 30.19 40.04 -5.67
N TRP A 527 29.38 39.72 -6.66
CA TRP A 527 29.34 38.39 -7.25
C TRP A 527 30.17 38.34 -8.54
N THR A 528 31.15 37.44 -8.57
CA THR A 528 32.06 37.23 -9.69
C THR A 528 31.95 35.81 -10.23
N PRO A 529 30.90 35.50 -11.03
CA PRO A 529 30.69 34.17 -11.59
C PRO A 529 31.81 33.80 -12.58
N ARG A 530 31.98 32.47 -12.78
CA ARG A 530 32.95 31.90 -13.72
C ARG A 530 32.33 30.80 -14.56
N ASN A 531 32.95 30.52 -15.72
CA ASN A 531 32.70 29.32 -16.46
C ASN A 531 33.26 28.09 -15.70
N SER A 532 32.69 26.93 -15.86
CA SER A 532 33.19 25.68 -15.26
C SER A 532 34.60 25.32 -15.72
N SER A 533 35.03 25.84 -16.86
CA SER A 533 36.40 25.68 -17.40
C SER A 533 37.41 26.65 -16.83
N ASP A 534 37.00 27.62 -16.01
CA ASP A 534 37.82 28.80 -15.56
C ASP A 534 38.47 29.59 -16.70
N LYS A 535 37.96 29.43 -17.95
CA LYS A 535 38.45 30.13 -19.13
C LYS A 535 37.42 31.09 -19.68
N PHE A 536 37.90 32.10 -20.42
CA PHE A 536 37.10 33.09 -21.13
C PHE A 536 37.40 32.97 -22.63
N TYR A 537 36.37 33.08 -23.48
CA TYR A 537 36.50 32.79 -24.89
C TYR A 537 36.21 34.00 -25.80
N GLY A 538 35.87 35.16 -25.22
CA GLY A 538 35.61 36.40 -25.95
C GLY A 538 34.31 36.38 -26.74
N PRO A 539 34.23 37.10 -27.86
CA PRO A 539 33.05 37.15 -28.74
C PRO A 539 32.70 35.74 -29.26
N THR A 540 31.53 35.23 -28.89
CA THR A 540 31.14 33.85 -29.15
C THR A 540 29.67 33.80 -29.62
N PRO A 541 29.33 33.01 -30.64
CA PRO A 541 27.93 32.85 -31.08
C PRO A 541 27.05 32.23 -30.00
N LEU A 542 25.81 32.67 -29.93
CA LEU A 542 24.81 32.19 -28.97
C LEU A 542 24.72 30.64 -28.94
N ARG A 543 24.72 30.01 -30.15
CA ARG A 543 24.73 28.55 -30.30
C ARG A 543 25.86 27.89 -29.48
N THR A 544 27.08 28.38 -29.60
CA THR A 544 28.22 27.84 -28.88
C THR A 544 28.09 28.05 -27.38
N GLY A 545 27.44 29.14 -26.95
CA GLY A 545 27.14 29.40 -25.53
C GLY A 545 26.31 28.30 -24.89
N ILE A 546 25.24 27.85 -25.55
CA ILE A 546 24.41 26.77 -25.03
C ILE A 546 25.07 25.39 -25.19
N GLU A 547 25.69 25.12 -26.37
CA GLU A 547 26.39 23.85 -26.62
C GLU A 547 27.49 23.57 -25.60
N GLN A 548 28.24 24.60 -25.22
CA GLN A 548 29.34 24.51 -24.25
C GLN A 548 28.92 24.87 -22.82
N SER A 549 27.64 25.13 -22.60
CA SER A 549 27.08 25.50 -21.30
C SER A 549 27.81 26.66 -20.61
N ARG A 550 28.08 27.76 -21.36
CA ARG A 550 28.85 28.94 -20.87
C ARG A 550 28.04 29.75 -19.86
N ASN A 551 28.51 29.86 -18.64
CA ASN A 551 27.82 30.58 -17.56
C ASN A 551 27.78 32.09 -17.85
N LEU A 552 28.92 32.68 -18.22
CA LEU A 552 29.04 34.13 -18.39
C LEU A 552 28.20 34.67 -19.53
N MET A 553 28.10 33.89 -20.64
CA MET A 553 27.20 34.22 -21.74
C MET A 553 25.74 34.16 -21.32
N THR A 554 25.36 33.15 -20.55
CA THR A 554 23.99 33.00 -20.04
C THR A 554 23.59 34.14 -19.12
N ILE A 555 24.48 34.56 -18.21
CA ILE A 555 24.23 35.68 -17.29
C ILE A 555 24.07 37.00 -18.08
N ARG A 556 24.97 37.30 -19.06
CA ARG A 556 24.84 38.49 -19.89
C ARG A 556 23.52 38.49 -20.67
N LEU A 557 23.18 37.35 -21.26
CA LEU A 557 21.93 37.19 -21.97
C LEU A 557 20.74 37.46 -21.05
N ALA A 558 20.80 36.95 -19.81
CA ALA A 558 19.75 37.18 -18.82
C ALA A 558 19.64 38.64 -18.36
N GLN A 559 20.79 39.39 -18.32
CA GLN A 559 20.78 40.82 -18.05
C GLN A 559 20.13 41.62 -19.18
N GLU A 560 20.41 41.24 -20.43
CA GLU A 560 19.89 41.93 -21.61
C GLU A 560 18.43 41.66 -21.86
N VAL A 561 17.98 40.41 -21.75
CA VAL A 561 16.59 39.97 -21.91
C VAL A 561 15.71 40.42 -20.74
N GLY A 562 16.26 40.40 -19.55
CA GLY A 562 15.54 40.71 -18.29
C GLY A 562 15.06 39.46 -17.58
N MET A 563 15.27 39.44 -16.24
CA MET A 563 14.88 38.30 -15.42
C MET A 563 13.37 38.10 -15.29
N ASP A 564 12.58 39.17 -15.48
CA ASP A 564 11.11 39.08 -15.48
C ASP A 564 10.60 38.29 -16.69
N VAL A 565 11.18 38.52 -17.88
CA VAL A 565 10.85 37.77 -19.10
C VAL A 565 11.24 36.31 -18.94
N ILE A 566 12.44 36.04 -18.41
CA ILE A 566 12.90 34.66 -18.16
C ILE A 566 12.02 33.97 -17.14
N GLY A 567 11.59 34.71 -16.09
CA GLY A 567 10.66 34.21 -15.07
C GLY A 567 9.32 33.80 -15.69
N ASP A 568 8.74 34.65 -16.54
CA ASP A 568 7.50 34.33 -17.25
C ASP A 568 7.64 33.04 -18.09
N TYR A 569 8.77 32.89 -18.80
CA TYR A 569 9.05 31.66 -19.53
C TYR A 569 9.11 30.44 -18.62
N ALA A 570 9.84 30.51 -17.52
CA ALA A 570 10.00 29.42 -16.57
C ALA A 570 8.65 29.01 -15.93
N GLU A 571 7.79 29.99 -15.63
CA GLU A 571 6.45 29.78 -15.08
C GLU A 571 5.50 29.17 -16.13
N ARG A 572 5.53 29.67 -17.37
CA ARG A 572 4.75 29.13 -18.49
C ARG A 572 5.14 27.69 -18.82
N PHE A 573 6.44 27.36 -18.78
CA PHE A 573 6.92 25.98 -18.92
C PHE A 573 6.65 25.11 -17.66
N GLY A 574 6.17 25.71 -16.57
CA GLY A 574 5.86 24.98 -15.34
C GLY A 574 7.09 24.52 -14.55
N VAL A 575 8.29 25.10 -14.84
CA VAL A 575 9.50 24.82 -14.06
C VAL A 575 9.35 25.32 -12.63
N TYR A 576 8.77 26.50 -12.47
CA TYR A 576 8.46 27.13 -11.19
C TYR A 576 7.00 27.60 -11.18
N ASP A 577 6.39 27.59 -10.00
CA ASP A 577 5.11 28.28 -9.79
C ASP A 577 5.31 29.80 -9.76
N ARG A 578 6.47 30.24 -9.25
CA ARG A 578 6.95 31.60 -9.27
C ARG A 578 8.48 31.62 -9.24
N MET A 579 9.09 32.36 -10.18
CA MET A 579 10.54 32.54 -10.23
C MET A 579 10.98 33.84 -9.56
N ASN A 580 11.97 33.78 -8.69
CA ASN A 580 12.60 34.98 -8.13
C ASN A 580 13.54 35.62 -9.16
N PRO A 581 13.52 36.95 -9.34
CA PRO A 581 14.28 37.63 -10.41
C PRO A 581 15.75 37.84 -10.07
N PHE A 582 16.41 36.87 -9.39
CA PHE A 582 17.85 36.91 -9.12
C PHE A 582 18.63 36.38 -10.32
N LEU A 583 19.68 37.09 -10.75
CA LEU A 583 20.51 36.68 -11.89
C LEU A 583 21.11 35.27 -11.74
N ALA A 584 21.40 34.82 -10.52
CA ALA A 584 21.86 33.45 -10.25
C ALA A 584 20.85 32.39 -10.72
N ASN A 585 19.56 32.72 -10.72
CA ASN A 585 18.52 31.80 -11.18
C ASN A 585 18.56 31.55 -12.69
N SER A 586 19.20 32.43 -13.49
CA SER A 586 19.48 32.13 -14.89
C SER A 586 20.40 30.93 -15.10
N LEU A 587 21.18 30.58 -14.07
CA LEU A 587 22.02 29.38 -14.03
C LEU A 587 21.35 28.20 -13.29
N GLY A 588 20.05 28.31 -12.96
CA GLY A 588 19.29 27.28 -12.27
C GLY A 588 19.62 27.16 -10.77
N ALA A 589 19.82 28.29 -10.09
CA ALA A 589 20.07 28.30 -8.64
C ALA A 589 18.80 28.09 -7.80
N GLN A 590 17.63 28.48 -8.31
CA GLN A 590 16.35 28.20 -7.65
C GLN A 590 15.98 26.73 -7.80
N GLU A 591 15.48 26.13 -6.72
CA GLU A 591 15.16 24.72 -6.66
C GLU A 591 13.81 24.39 -7.32
N THR A 592 13.71 23.19 -7.89
CA THR A 592 12.50 22.60 -8.47
C THR A 592 12.59 21.08 -8.46
N THR A 593 11.52 20.37 -8.84
CA THR A 593 11.50 18.91 -8.89
C THR A 593 11.89 18.36 -10.26
N LEU A 594 12.38 17.11 -10.28
CA LEU A 594 12.60 16.38 -11.53
C LEU A 594 11.31 16.27 -12.37
N TYR A 595 10.18 16.06 -11.70
CA TYR A 595 8.86 15.96 -12.32
C TYR A 595 8.52 17.19 -13.17
N LYS A 596 8.72 18.40 -12.61
CA LYS A 596 8.50 19.67 -13.32
C LYS A 596 9.50 19.87 -14.45
N MET A 597 10.77 19.52 -14.23
CA MET A 597 11.80 19.65 -15.27
C MET A 597 11.55 18.74 -16.47
N VAL A 598 11.18 17.47 -16.25
CA VAL A 598 10.87 16.53 -17.35
C VAL A 598 9.68 17.03 -18.16
N ALA A 599 8.63 17.53 -17.49
CA ALA A 599 7.47 18.12 -18.17
C ALA A 599 7.86 19.33 -19.02
N ALA A 600 8.69 20.23 -18.47
CA ALA A 600 9.16 21.39 -19.19
C ALA A 600 10.01 21.04 -20.43
N TYR A 601 10.87 20.03 -20.32
CA TYR A 601 11.65 19.54 -21.45
C TYR A 601 10.80 18.84 -22.51
N ALA A 602 9.73 18.15 -22.11
CA ALA A 602 8.77 17.56 -23.05
C ALA A 602 8.14 18.60 -23.98
N MET A 603 7.95 19.83 -23.51
CA MET A 603 7.40 20.92 -24.30
C MET A 603 8.37 21.39 -25.40
N PHE A 604 9.69 21.32 -25.18
CA PHE A 604 10.64 21.52 -26.28
C PHE A 604 10.58 20.38 -27.29
N ALA A 605 10.43 19.13 -26.83
CA ALA A 605 10.44 17.96 -27.70
C ALA A 605 9.19 17.85 -28.58
N ASN A 606 8.04 18.33 -28.11
CA ASN A 606 6.76 18.26 -28.85
C ASN A 606 6.44 19.49 -29.68
N GLY A 607 7.38 20.43 -29.82
CA GLY A 607 7.20 21.64 -30.63
C GLY A 607 6.55 22.80 -29.89
N GLY A 608 6.60 22.83 -28.57
CA GLY A 608 6.14 23.93 -27.72
C GLY A 608 4.70 23.76 -27.21
N GLU A 609 4.13 22.58 -27.28
CA GLU A 609 2.78 22.31 -26.75
C GLU A 609 2.80 22.00 -25.27
N ARG A 610 1.90 22.61 -24.53
CA ARG A 610 1.79 22.37 -23.08
C ARG A 610 1.31 20.96 -22.81
N VAL A 611 2.07 20.21 -22.02
CA VAL A 611 1.66 18.93 -21.48
C VAL A 611 1.67 18.97 -19.95
N GLN A 612 0.67 18.36 -19.35
CA GLN A 612 0.63 18.15 -17.91
C GLN A 612 0.98 16.69 -17.62
N PRO A 613 2.03 16.45 -16.82
CA PRO A 613 2.39 15.09 -16.48
C PRO A 613 1.31 14.45 -15.64
N THR A 614 0.96 13.21 -15.98
CA THR A 614 -0.02 12.40 -15.24
C THR A 614 0.51 11.00 -14.97
N LEU A 615 0.15 10.47 -13.81
CA LEU A 615 0.38 9.08 -13.42
C LEU A 615 -0.87 8.21 -13.63
N VAL A 616 -2.01 8.86 -13.94
CA VAL A 616 -3.32 8.21 -14.02
C VAL A 616 -4.00 8.53 -15.34
N ASP A 617 -4.39 7.50 -16.06
CA ASP A 617 -5.21 7.63 -17.28
C ASP A 617 -6.69 7.84 -16.96
N ARG A 618 -7.20 7.03 -16.01
CA ARG A 618 -8.63 7.00 -15.69
C ARG A 618 -8.88 6.53 -14.26
N ILE A 619 -9.89 7.13 -13.63
CA ILE A 619 -10.42 6.69 -12.35
C ILE A 619 -11.90 6.39 -12.51
N GLN A 620 -12.31 5.23 -12.03
CA GLN A 620 -13.71 4.84 -11.93
C GLN A 620 -14.09 4.67 -10.46
N ASP A 621 -15.32 5.02 -10.13
CA ASP A 621 -15.88 4.75 -8.82
C ASP A 621 -16.21 3.25 -8.66
N ARG A 622 -16.71 2.85 -7.48
CA ARG A 622 -17.09 1.46 -7.18
C ARG A 622 -18.18 0.88 -8.10
N TYR A 623 -18.89 1.71 -8.84
CA TYR A 623 -19.95 1.32 -9.78
C TYR A 623 -19.46 1.25 -11.23
N GLY A 624 -18.16 1.48 -11.45
CA GLY A 624 -17.57 1.51 -12.78
C GLY A 624 -17.80 2.82 -13.54
N LYS A 625 -18.42 3.84 -12.91
CA LYS A 625 -18.60 5.16 -13.52
C LYS A 625 -17.26 5.88 -13.53
N THR A 626 -16.84 6.37 -14.70
CA THR A 626 -15.64 7.21 -14.83
C THR A 626 -15.87 8.55 -14.14
N ILE A 627 -14.98 8.88 -13.17
CA ILE A 627 -15.00 10.13 -12.40
C ILE A 627 -13.81 11.03 -12.78
N TYR A 628 -12.79 10.47 -13.42
CA TYR A 628 -11.66 11.20 -13.98
C TYR A 628 -11.16 10.48 -15.24
N SER A 629 -10.82 11.24 -16.27
CA SER A 629 -10.12 10.79 -17.47
C SER A 629 -9.10 11.86 -17.85
N HIS A 630 -7.85 11.45 -18.07
CA HIS A 630 -6.80 12.35 -18.54
C HIS A 630 -7.03 12.78 -19.98
N ASP A 631 -7.51 11.86 -20.80
CA ASP A 631 -7.91 12.14 -22.19
C ASP A 631 -9.43 12.34 -22.24
N GLU A 632 -9.85 13.58 -22.42
CA GLU A 632 -11.25 14.00 -22.50
C GLU A 632 -11.77 14.09 -23.95
N ARG A 633 -10.98 13.66 -24.91
CA ARG A 633 -11.38 13.71 -26.31
C ARG A 633 -12.53 12.76 -26.59
N GLU A 634 -13.59 13.25 -27.21
CA GLU A 634 -14.61 12.42 -27.80
C GLU A 634 -14.14 11.93 -29.17
N CYS A 635 -14.12 10.64 -29.36
CA CYS A 635 -13.77 10.02 -30.62
C CYS A 635 -15.00 9.46 -31.29
N PHE A 636 -15.43 10.05 -32.39
CA PHE A 636 -16.62 9.65 -33.13
C PHE A 636 -16.38 8.51 -34.16
N GLU A 637 -15.12 8.25 -34.53
CA GLU A 637 -14.77 7.24 -35.55
C GLU A 637 -13.44 6.53 -35.28
N CYS A 638 -13.08 6.34 -34.00
CA CYS A 638 -11.82 5.65 -33.68
C CYS A 638 -11.96 4.14 -33.82
N GLY A 639 -11.36 3.57 -34.84
CA GLY A 639 -10.88 2.20 -34.76
C GLY A 639 -9.80 2.07 -33.69
N PHE A 640 -9.66 0.89 -33.07
CA PHE A 640 -8.74 0.64 -31.95
C PHE A 640 -7.26 1.00 -32.22
N ASP A 641 -6.89 1.24 -33.48
CA ASP A 641 -5.50 1.44 -33.91
C ASP A 641 -5.09 2.89 -34.19
N THR A 642 -6.01 3.87 -34.10
CA THR A 642 -5.72 5.25 -34.49
C THR A 642 -6.41 6.28 -33.59
N ILE A 643 -6.02 6.38 -32.32
CA ILE A 643 -6.35 7.57 -31.53
C ILE A 643 -5.27 8.61 -31.83
N PRO A 644 -5.55 9.67 -32.60
CA PRO A 644 -4.59 10.74 -32.80
C PRO A 644 -4.28 11.38 -31.46
N ALA A 645 -3.00 11.54 -31.14
CA ALA A 645 -2.57 12.21 -29.93
C ALA A 645 -3.17 13.62 -29.93
N ASN A 646 -4.09 13.90 -29.00
CA ASN A 646 -4.58 15.23 -28.78
C ASN A 646 -3.52 16.01 -28.05
N ARG A 647 -3.10 17.09 -28.62
CA ARG A 647 -2.10 17.93 -28.02
C ARG A 647 -2.80 19.05 -27.27
N ALA A 648 -2.36 19.29 -26.04
CA ALA A 648 -2.82 20.45 -25.30
C ALA A 648 -2.46 21.73 -26.08
N PRO A 649 -3.19 22.83 -25.87
CA PRO A 649 -2.83 24.12 -26.47
C PRO A 649 -1.39 24.50 -26.18
N LEU A 650 -0.76 25.16 -27.13
CA LEU A 650 0.62 25.63 -26.98
C LEU A 650 0.80 26.54 -25.79
N ILE A 651 1.84 26.28 -25.00
CA ILE A 651 2.30 27.24 -24.01
C ILE A 651 2.93 28.44 -24.66
N VAL A 652 3.74 28.16 -25.66
CA VAL A 652 4.49 29.14 -26.37
C VAL A 652 3.95 29.16 -27.77
N SER A 653 2.93 29.90 -27.97
CA SER A 653 2.40 30.08 -29.32
C SER A 653 3.16 31.14 -30.08
N ASN A 654 4.46 31.16 -29.93
CA ASN A 654 5.26 32.01 -30.83
C ASN A 654 5.44 31.40 -32.18
N ARG A 655 4.58 30.46 -32.50
CA ARG A 655 4.20 30.23 -33.87
C ARG A 655 3.36 31.38 -34.44
N GLU A 656 2.75 32.17 -33.58
CA GLU A 656 2.14 33.44 -33.95
C GLU A 656 3.18 34.54 -34.21
#